data_bb1d0415f7c3394fbfeeff37b21b7654
#
_entry.id   bb1d0415f7c3394fbfeeff37b21b7654
#
_cell.length_a   1.000
_cell.length_b   1.000
_cell.length_c   1.000
_cell.angle_alpha   90.00
_cell.angle_beta   90.00
_cell.angle_gamma   90.00
#
_symmetry.space_group_name_H-M   'P 1'
#
loop_
_entity.id
_entity.type
_entity.pdbx_description
1 polymer ?
#
loop_
_entity_poly.entity_id
_entity_poly.type
_entity_poly.pdbx_seq_one_letter_code
_entity_poly.pdbx_strand_id
1 'polypeptide(L)'
;MKKTLSIAILAAAALFATARAAAPAPQNTLRAPAYPLITIDPYTSCWSAGDYLYDSHTTHWTGQPFPLVGALRVDGKTYRFMGIDAPTCAFEAGFGGERSLSTPAVQQSADVRAMQTVYEFTCGPVGLTLTFTAPLFLDDLELISRPVNYIAYETRSLDGAAHDVQIYFEASPACAVNTADQEAVSDGYRKDGLAFVRTGSKEQNVLRRKGDQIKIDWGYFYLCAPDGGSSQSVGGAMTMRRAFAANGRLDGKTAAADNACIAVARSLGRAAAAKGLIMAGFDDIRSIQYFKTDLRPYWNRRGDSTIERQFALAAGDYPVLNEKCREFDLELMETATREGGRKYAELCALAYRQAIAAHKLVESPDGDLMLLSKENASNGSIGTVDISYPSAPLFLYYNPELCKALLNHIFHYSESGKWQKPFPAHDVGTYPQANGQTYKHDMPVEESGNMLVLTAAIAAAEGNAEYARRHWKELTRWAEYLVENGLDPDNQLCTDDFAGHFAHNANLSIKAIMGIASYGYCARMLGMQEVADSYFAKAREMAGEWVRMADDGDHYRLTFDKSGTWSQKYNLVWDKLLGFGIFPESVARKEIAYYLHKQNRYGLPLDSRRQWTKSDWIVWSATLADDRKSFEALVEPVWNFMNETVLRVPMSDWYKSDVPAHVIFKARAVVGGYWIKMLEGKYTAKKQENRIR
;
A
#
# COMPACT_ATOMS: atom_id res chain seq x y z
N MET A 1 -69.39 10.59 -54.45
CA MET A 1 -68.97 9.87 -53.27
C MET A 1 -67.47 9.98 -53.17
N LYS A 2 -66.95 10.92 -52.43
CA LYS A 2 -65.52 11.05 -52.11
C LYS A 2 -65.44 11.30 -50.58
N LYS A 3 -64.90 10.37 -49.83
CA LYS A 3 -64.63 10.51 -48.39
C LYS A 3 -63.34 11.23 -48.23
N THR A 4 -63.34 12.41 -47.60
CA THR A 4 -62.19 13.14 -47.14
C THR A 4 -61.79 12.63 -45.77
N LEU A 5 -60.53 12.17 -45.66
CA LEU A 5 -59.94 11.71 -44.42
C LEU A 5 -59.15 12.89 -43.80
N SER A 6 -59.57 13.39 -42.67
CA SER A 6 -58.87 14.41 -41.88
C SER A 6 -57.79 13.74 -41.00
N ILE A 7 -56.53 14.10 -41.20
CA ILE A 7 -55.42 13.67 -40.33
C ILE A 7 -55.23 14.77 -39.27
N ALA A 8 -55.47 14.37 -38.01
CA ALA A 8 -55.20 15.21 -36.86
C ALA A 8 -53.73 14.91 -36.42
N ILE A 9 -52.85 15.96 -36.54
CA ILE A 9 -51.47 15.91 -36.01
C ILE A 9 -51.54 16.28 -34.54
N LEU A 10 -51.34 15.28 -33.63
CA LEU A 10 -51.09 15.52 -32.22
C LEU A 10 -49.58 15.86 -32.04
N ALA A 11 -49.31 17.12 -31.71
CA ALA A 11 -47.98 17.55 -31.26
C ALA A 11 -47.78 17.10 -29.80
N ALA A 12 -47.05 16.02 -29.59
CA ALA A 12 -46.59 15.62 -28.24
C ALA A 12 -45.32 16.48 -27.89
N ALA A 13 -45.55 17.44 -27.00
CA ALA A 13 -44.43 18.15 -26.36
C ALA A 13 -43.75 17.22 -25.37
N ALA A 14 -42.63 16.65 -25.75
CA ALA A 14 -41.77 15.91 -24.84
C ALA A 14 -41.09 16.88 -23.87
N LEU A 15 -41.56 16.94 -22.63
CA LEU A 15 -40.82 17.54 -21.51
C LEU A 15 -39.58 16.65 -21.24
N PHE A 16 -38.44 17.09 -21.73
CA PHE A 16 -37.14 16.58 -21.23
C PHE A 16 -36.94 17.13 -19.82
N ALA A 17 -37.43 16.40 -18.82
CA ALA A 17 -36.92 16.51 -17.46
C ALA A 17 -35.47 16.04 -17.49
N THR A 18 -34.51 16.97 -17.49
CA THR A 18 -33.11 16.62 -17.24
C THR A 18 -33.02 16.04 -15.82
N ALA A 19 -33.10 14.74 -15.73
CA ALA A 19 -32.79 14.04 -14.51
C ALA A 19 -31.35 14.44 -14.14
N ARG A 20 -31.21 15.20 -13.06
CA ARG A 20 -29.94 15.54 -12.44
C ARG A 20 -29.31 14.19 -12.05
N ALA A 21 -28.37 13.70 -12.83
CA ALA A 21 -27.65 12.49 -12.46
C ALA A 21 -27.02 12.75 -11.08
N ALA A 22 -27.52 12.07 -10.06
CA ALA A 22 -26.90 12.06 -8.75
C ALA A 22 -25.45 11.59 -8.93
N ALA A 23 -24.51 12.19 -8.22
CA ALA A 23 -23.15 11.69 -8.19
C ALA A 23 -23.21 10.19 -7.87
N PRO A 24 -22.44 9.34 -8.55
CA PRO A 24 -22.45 7.91 -8.25
C PRO A 24 -22.10 7.71 -6.78
N ALA A 25 -22.80 6.79 -6.12
CA ALA A 25 -22.55 6.48 -4.71
C ALA A 25 -21.09 6.06 -4.53
N PRO A 26 -20.44 6.44 -3.41
CA PRO A 26 -19.07 6.04 -3.11
C PRO A 26 -18.91 4.53 -3.21
N GLN A 27 -17.83 4.07 -3.83
CA GLN A 27 -17.51 2.63 -3.90
C GLN A 27 -17.10 2.09 -2.53
N ASN A 28 -16.45 2.92 -1.70
CA ASN A 28 -16.02 2.60 -0.35
C ASN A 28 -16.71 3.53 0.65
N THR A 29 -17.37 2.94 1.65
CA THR A 29 -18.08 3.68 2.70
C THR A 29 -17.23 3.87 3.96
N LEU A 30 -16.04 3.28 4.00
CA LEU A 30 -15.11 3.34 5.11
C LEU A 30 -14.59 4.78 5.30
N ARG A 31 -14.72 5.32 6.50
CA ARG A 31 -13.99 6.51 6.93
C ARG A 31 -12.53 6.13 7.12
N ALA A 32 -11.73 6.25 6.07
CA ALA A 32 -10.33 5.85 6.13
C ALA A 32 -9.57 6.55 7.27
N PRO A 33 -8.72 5.85 8.03
CA PRO A 33 -7.89 6.47 9.06
C PRO A 33 -6.93 7.51 8.47
N ALA A 34 -6.44 7.30 7.27
CA ALA A 34 -5.83 8.32 6.41
C ALA A 34 -6.08 7.97 4.93
N TYR A 35 -6.30 8.98 4.11
CA TYR A 35 -6.55 8.81 2.68
C TYR A 35 -5.23 8.90 1.91
N PRO A 36 -4.84 7.87 1.14
CA PRO A 36 -3.65 7.93 0.29
C PRO A 36 -3.89 8.89 -0.90
N LEU A 37 -2.95 9.81 -1.14
CA LEU A 37 -3.02 10.80 -2.22
C LEU A 37 -1.92 10.59 -3.25
N ILE A 38 -0.65 10.55 -2.82
CA ILE A 38 0.51 10.24 -3.65
C ILE A 38 1.19 9.04 -3.00
N THR A 39 1.40 7.97 -3.75
CA THR A 39 1.98 6.72 -3.23
C THR A 39 2.95 6.17 -4.27
N ILE A 40 4.24 6.42 -4.07
CA ILE A 40 5.31 5.98 -4.98
C ILE A 40 6.16 4.90 -4.31
N ASP A 41 6.74 5.20 -3.14
CA ASP A 41 7.61 4.31 -2.38
C ASP A 41 7.66 4.73 -0.90
N PRO A 42 8.45 4.05 -0.03
CA PRO A 42 8.54 4.40 1.39
C PRO A 42 9.02 5.82 1.68
N TYR A 43 9.73 6.46 0.76
CA TYR A 43 10.23 7.83 0.90
C TYR A 43 9.31 8.89 0.30
N THR A 44 8.43 8.49 -0.62
CA THR A 44 7.52 9.42 -1.30
C THR A 44 6.10 8.93 -1.20
N SER A 45 5.46 9.26 -0.10
CA SER A 45 4.02 9.03 0.11
C SER A 45 3.38 10.23 0.81
N CYS A 46 2.21 10.63 0.33
CA CYS A 46 1.44 11.76 0.83
C CYS A 46 0.04 11.29 1.22
N TRP A 47 -0.39 11.66 2.43
CA TRP A 47 -1.62 11.20 3.06
C TRP A 47 -2.42 12.38 3.62
N SER A 48 -3.75 12.30 3.53
CA SER A 48 -4.67 13.18 4.24
C SER A 48 -5.22 12.48 5.48
N ALA A 49 -4.96 13.04 6.64
CA ALA A 49 -5.43 12.53 7.93
C ALA A 49 -6.75 13.19 8.42
N GLY A 50 -7.26 14.19 7.69
CA GLY A 50 -8.50 14.89 8.00
C GLY A 50 -9.76 14.18 7.52
N ASP A 51 -10.92 14.53 8.07
CA ASP A 51 -12.21 14.16 7.51
C ASP A 51 -12.53 14.99 6.25
N TYR A 52 -12.08 16.26 6.26
CA TYR A 52 -12.07 17.10 5.07
C TYR A 52 -10.63 17.30 4.59
N LEU A 53 -10.43 17.33 3.28
CA LEU A 53 -9.10 17.46 2.66
C LEU A 53 -8.42 18.81 3.01
N TYR A 54 -9.17 19.77 3.48
CA TYR A 54 -8.72 21.11 3.87
C TYR A 54 -8.65 21.34 5.41
N ASP A 55 -8.85 20.30 6.25
CA ASP A 55 -8.80 20.44 7.72
C ASP A 55 -7.37 20.61 8.24
N SER A 56 -6.41 20.02 7.55
CA SER A 56 -5.01 20.02 7.93
C SER A 56 -4.08 20.03 6.73
N HIS A 57 -2.79 20.22 6.96
CA HIS A 57 -1.80 19.88 5.94
C HIS A 57 -1.72 18.37 5.75
N THR A 58 -1.44 17.98 4.51
CA THR A 58 -1.07 16.60 4.18
C THR A 58 0.29 16.25 4.79
N THR A 59 0.48 14.97 5.06
CA THR A 59 1.67 14.45 5.75
C THR A 59 2.27 13.28 5.00
N HIS A 60 3.55 13.05 5.23
CA HIS A 60 4.21 11.79 4.94
C HIS A 60 3.69 10.70 5.89
N TRP A 61 3.86 9.41 5.57
CA TRP A 61 3.45 8.31 6.46
C TRP A 61 4.08 8.40 7.87
N THR A 62 5.23 9.00 8.02
CA THR A 62 5.88 9.25 9.32
C THR A 62 5.09 10.22 10.20
N GLY A 63 4.16 10.97 9.63
CA GLY A 63 3.47 12.11 10.27
C GLY A 63 4.19 13.44 10.08
N GLN A 64 5.38 13.43 9.47
CA GLN A 64 6.09 14.68 9.15
C GLN A 64 5.37 15.44 8.02
N PRO A 65 5.51 16.78 7.97
CA PRO A 65 4.87 17.58 6.95
C PRO A 65 5.23 17.16 5.51
N PHE A 66 4.21 17.08 4.67
CA PHE A 66 4.28 16.97 3.22
C PHE A 66 3.21 17.89 2.62
N PRO A 67 3.31 19.21 2.83
CA PRO A 67 2.20 20.12 2.58
C PRO A 67 1.90 20.30 1.11
N LEU A 68 0.67 20.00 0.73
CA LEU A 68 0.07 20.35 -0.54
C LEU A 68 -1.11 21.29 -0.28
N VAL A 69 -1.30 22.30 -1.15
CA VAL A 69 -2.43 23.23 -1.09
C VAL A 69 -3.09 23.30 -2.45
N GLY A 70 -4.43 23.23 -2.46
CA GLY A 70 -5.22 23.32 -3.67
C GLY A 70 -6.41 24.27 -3.54
N ALA A 71 -6.68 25.04 -4.60
CA ALA A 71 -7.81 25.96 -4.66
C ALA A 71 -8.43 26.03 -6.07
N LEU A 72 -9.74 26.23 -6.12
CA LEU A 72 -10.49 26.55 -7.34
C LEU A 72 -10.93 28.02 -7.28
N ARG A 73 -10.71 28.77 -8.36
CA ARG A 73 -11.22 30.13 -8.54
C ARG A 73 -12.36 30.08 -9.56
N VAL A 74 -13.53 30.56 -9.15
CA VAL A 74 -14.75 30.57 -9.94
C VAL A 74 -15.27 32.00 -10.01
N ASP A 75 -15.36 32.59 -11.21
CA ASP A 75 -15.82 33.95 -11.45
C ASP A 75 -15.17 35.01 -10.52
N GLY A 76 -13.87 34.83 -10.26
CA GLY A 76 -13.08 35.73 -9.40
C GLY A 76 -13.05 35.38 -7.91
N LYS A 77 -13.86 34.44 -7.41
CA LYS A 77 -13.87 34.01 -6.02
C LYS A 77 -13.10 32.68 -5.83
N THR A 78 -12.25 32.60 -4.83
CA THR A 78 -11.44 31.40 -4.54
C THR A 78 -12.09 30.52 -3.50
N TYR A 79 -11.96 29.20 -3.71
CA TYR A 79 -12.43 28.14 -2.82
C TYR A 79 -11.28 27.16 -2.58
N ARG A 80 -10.80 27.04 -1.32
CA ARG A 80 -9.75 26.10 -0.97
C ARG A 80 -10.36 24.72 -0.75
N PHE A 81 -9.91 23.72 -1.52
CA PHE A 81 -10.34 22.35 -1.37
C PHE A 81 -9.30 21.45 -0.71
N MET A 82 -8.04 21.89 -0.56
CA MET A 82 -6.95 21.08 -0.02
C MET A 82 -5.97 21.93 0.79
N GLY A 83 -5.49 21.37 1.94
CA GLY A 83 -4.51 22.02 2.80
C GLY A 83 -5.07 23.22 3.57
N ILE A 84 -4.24 23.95 4.28
CA ILE A 84 -4.61 25.14 5.06
C ILE A 84 -3.98 26.41 4.48
N ASP A 85 -4.68 27.54 4.65
CA ASP A 85 -4.19 28.84 4.20
C ASP A 85 -3.28 29.47 5.27
N ALA A 86 -2.07 28.92 5.38
CA ALA A 86 -1.00 29.38 6.27
C ALA A 86 0.35 29.22 5.55
N PRO A 87 1.42 29.93 5.95
CA PRO A 87 2.75 29.74 5.40
C PRO A 87 3.18 28.27 5.46
N THR A 88 3.69 27.75 4.32
CA THR A 88 4.10 26.35 4.17
C THR A 88 5.61 26.20 3.95
N CYS A 89 6.35 27.31 3.87
CA CYS A 89 7.80 27.30 3.71
C CYS A 89 8.46 28.44 4.53
N ALA A 90 9.73 28.25 4.85
CA ALA A 90 10.52 29.22 5.63
C ALA A 90 10.77 30.54 4.91
N PHE A 91 10.64 30.58 3.59
CA PHE A 91 10.80 31.79 2.76
C PHE A 91 9.90 32.96 3.20
N GLU A 92 8.77 32.67 3.84
CA GLU A 92 7.80 33.67 4.33
C GLU A 92 7.69 33.72 5.86
N ALA A 93 8.60 33.08 6.59
CA ALA A 93 8.58 33.14 8.04
C ALA A 93 8.80 34.58 8.51
N GLY A 94 7.76 35.17 9.10
CA GLY A 94 7.78 36.55 9.59
C GLY A 94 6.95 37.57 8.79
N PHE A 95 6.43 37.19 7.65
CA PHE A 95 5.50 38.04 6.89
C PHE A 95 4.05 37.70 7.23
N GLY A 96 3.47 38.41 8.21
CA GLY A 96 2.04 38.42 8.42
C GLY A 96 1.34 38.99 7.20
N GLY A 97 0.47 38.21 6.53
CA GLY A 97 -0.29 38.65 5.37
C GLY A 97 -1.74 38.21 5.44
N GLU A 98 -2.62 38.95 4.76
CA GLU A 98 -4.02 38.54 4.62
C GLU A 98 -4.14 37.18 3.96
N ARG A 99 -5.03 36.34 4.50
CA ARG A 99 -5.37 35.04 3.96
C ARG A 99 -6.12 35.21 2.61
N SER A 100 -5.64 34.59 1.56
CA SER A 100 -6.22 34.70 0.21
C SER A 100 -7.05 33.50 -0.20
N LEU A 101 -6.86 32.37 0.46
CA LEU A 101 -7.61 31.14 0.23
C LEU A 101 -8.46 30.76 1.45
N SER A 102 -9.01 31.76 2.13
CA SER A 102 -9.70 31.60 3.42
C SER A 102 -11.04 30.87 3.31
N THR A 103 -11.74 30.96 2.14
CA THR A 103 -13.02 30.29 1.94
C THR A 103 -12.80 28.81 1.62
N PRO A 104 -13.19 27.85 2.47
CA PRO A 104 -13.15 26.45 2.13
C PRO A 104 -14.21 26.11 1.08
N ALA A 105 -13.90 25.17 0.20
CA ALA A 105 -14.90 24.46 -0.59
C ALA A 105 -15.79 23.61 0.34
N VAL A 106 -16.98 23.24 -0.12
CA VAL A 106 -17.84 22.31 0.64
C VAL A 106 -17.59 20.89 0.14
N GLN A 107 -16.84 20.08 0.90
CA GLN A 107 -16.62 18.68 0.55
C GLN A 107 -17.91 17.90 0.73
N GLN A 108 -18.31 17.16 -0.30
CA GLN A 108 -19.51 16.33 -0.32
C GLN A 108 -19.20 14.87 0.02
N SER A 109 -18.05 14.37 -0.45
CA SER A 109 -17.64 12.99 -0.24
C SER A 109 -16.12 12.82 -0.33
N ALA A 110 -15.65 11.71 0.23
CA ALA A 110 -14.32 11.16 0.02
C ALA A 110 -14.48 9.64 -0.20
N ASP A 111 -13.97 9.14 -1.31
CA ASP A 111 -14.10 7.73 -1.71
C ASP A 111 -12.72 7.15 -1.96
N VAL A 112 -12.25 6.27 -1.07
CA VAL A 112 -10.96 5.59 -1.19
C VAL A 112 -11.13 4.26 -1.91
N ARG A 113 -10.50 4.15 -3.08
CA ARG A 113 -10.46 2.97 -3.94
C ARG A 113 -9.05 2.38 -3.94
N ALA A 114 -8.86 1.26 -4.61
CA ALA A 114 -7.54 0.62 -4.67
C ALA A 114 -6.47 1.52 -5.29
N MET A 115 -6.71 2.02 -6.50
CA MET A 115 -5.75 2.89 -7.21
C MET A 115 -6.11 4.39 -7.15
N GLN A 116 -7.32 4.73 -6.69
CA GLN A 116 -7.84 6.09 -6.71
C GLN A 116 -8.33 6.55 -5.34
N THR A 117 -8.21 7.87 -5.06
CA THR A 117 -8.98 8.55 -4.02
C THR A 117 -9.73 9.69 -4.67
N VAL A 118 -11.05 9.67 -4.55
CA VAL A 118 -11.94 10.62 -5.23
C VAL A 118 -12.62 11.50 -4.20
N TYR A 119 -12.54 12.81 -4.41
CA TYR A 119 -13.24 13.81 -3.59
C TYR A 119 -14.23 14.58 -4.45
N GLU A 120 -15.43 14.83 -3.90
CA GLU A 120 -16.42 15.71 -4.50
C GLU A 120 -16.56 16.99 -3.68
N PHE A 121 -16.55 18.14 -4.34
CA PHE A 121 -16.70 19.44 -3.71
C PHE A 121 -17.74 20.30 -4.42
N THR A 122 -18.32 21.24 -3.65
CA THR A 122 -19.06 22.38 -4.16
C THR A 122 -18.24 23.66 -3.94
N CYS A 123 -17.96 24.38 -5.02
CA CYS A 123 -17.19 25.64 -5.05
C CYS A 123 -18.08 26.76 -5.60
N GLY A 124 -19.01 27.26 -4.78
CA GLY A 124 -20.05 28.20 -5.24
C GLY A 124 -20.97 27.55 -6.26
N PRO A 125 -21.11 28.12 -7.49
CA PRO A 125 -21.96 27.56 -8.56
C PRO A 125 -21.33 26.38 -9.32
N VAL A 126 -20.12 25.92 -8.94
CA VAL A 126 -19.39 24.87 -9.64
C VAL A 126 -19.16 23.68 -8.72
N GLY A 127 -19.46 22.48 -9.21
CA GLY A 127 -19.02 21.22 -8.62
C GLY A 127 -17.61 20.86 -9.10
N LEU A 128 -16.77 20.36 -8.21
CA LEU A 128 -15.42 19.86 -8.50
C LEU A 128 -15.29 18.41 -8.07
N THR A 129 -14.94 17.53 -9.01
CA THR A 129 -14.43 16.19 -8.73
C THR A 129 -12.91 16.21 -8.79
N LEU A 130 -12.24 15.80 -7.72
CA LEU A 130 -10.78 15.72 -7.63
C LEU A 130 -10.37 14.27 -7.43
N THR A 131 -9.55 13.73 -8.32
CA THR A 131 -9.11 12.33 -8.28
C THR A 131 -7.59 12.22 -8.19
N PHE A 132 -7.10 11.63 -7.12
CA PHE A 132 -5.70 11.24 -6.97
C PHE A 132 -5.57 9.79 -7.44
N THR A 133 -4.69 9.51 -8.41
CA THR A 133 -4.50 8.17 -8.99
C THR A 133 -3.04 7.75 -8.96
N ALA A 134 -2.79 6.56 -8.44
CA ALA A 134 -1.52 5.84 -8.57
C ALA A 134 -1.79 4.55 -9.36
N PRO A 135 -1.36 4.43 -10.64
CA PRO A 135 -1.65 3.28 -11.49
C PRO A 135 -0.72 2.10 -11.15
N LEU A 136 -0.97 1.43 -10.03
CA LEU A 136 -0.12 0.39 -9.47
C LEU A 136 -0.54 -1.00 -9.98
N PHE A 137 -0.47 -1.22 -11.30
CA PHE A 137 -0.71 -2.53 -11.92
C PHE A 137 0.47 -3.46 -11.69
N LEU A 138 0.29 -4.48 -10.85
CA LEU A 138 1.37 -5.39 -10.42
C LEU A 138 1.89 -6.30 -11.54
N ASP A 139 1.21 -6.40 -12.65
CA ASP A 139 1.61 -7.13 -13.87
C ASP A 139 2.43 -6.27 -14.86
N ASP A 140 2.60 -4.96 -14.59
CA ASP A 140 3.39 -4.02 -15.40
C ASP A 140 4.49 -3.36 -14.56
N LEU A 141 5.70 -3.93 -14.60
CA LEU A 141 6.84 -3.48 -13.79
C LEU A 141 7.34 -2.08 -14.15
N GLU A 142 7.22 -1.67 -15.41
CA GLU A 142 7.57 -0.31 -15.84
C GLU A 142 6.57 0.70 -15.25
N LEU A 143 5.30 0.35 -15.24
CA LEU A 143 4.24 1.22 -14.74
C LEU A 143 4.25 1.35 -13.22
N ILE A 144 4.38 0.23 -12.46
CA ILE A 144 4.43 0.30 -10.99
C ILE A 144 5.68 1.01 -10.47
N SER A 145 6.77 1.03 -11.25
CA SER A 145 8.00 1.74 -10.89
C SER A 145 8.02 3.20 -11.33
N ARG A 146 7.08 3.61 -12.22
CA ARG A 146 6.98 4.99 -12.71
C ARG A 146 6.74 5.96 -11.55
N PRO A 147 7.62 6.94 -11.31
CA PRO A 147 7.56 7.80 -10.13
C PRO A 147 6.59 8.99 -10.31
N VAL A 148 5.44 8.77 -10.94
CA VAL A 148 4.45 9.81 -11.29
C VAL A 148 3.06 9.37 -10.89
N ASN A 149 2.39 10.19 -10.07
CA ASN A 149 0.98 10.05 -9.74
C ASN A 149 0.17 11.17 -10.39
N TYR A 150 -1.12 10.94 -10.61
CA TYR A 150 -2.02 11.85 -11.26
C TYR A 150 -2.92 12.57 -10.25
N ILE A 151 -3.17 13.85 -10.50
CA ILE A 151 -4.14 14.69 -9.80
C ILE A 151 -5.09 15.24 -10.87
N ALA A 152 -6.12 14.47 -11.17
CA ALA A 152 -7.11 14.84 -12.15
C ALA A 152 -8.24 15.65 -11.52
N TYR A 153 -8.82 16.55 -12.28
CA TYR A 153 -9.94 17.36 -11.85
C TYR A 153 -10.98 17.51 -12.97
N GLU A 154 -12.24 17.46 -12.56
CA GLU A 154 -13.38 17.72 -13.43
C GLU A 154 -14.28 18.73 -12.76
N THR A 155 -14.72 19.76 -13.52
CA THR A 155 -15.63 20.78 -13.04
C THR A 155 -16.94 20.71 -13.82
N ARG A 156 -18.06 20.99 -13.14
CA ARG A 156 -19.38 21.07 -13.75
C ARG A 156 -20.18 22.22 -13.13
N SER A 157 -20.92 22.94 -13.98
CA SER A 157 -21.86 23.93 -13.50
C SER A 157 -23.00 23.29 -12.70
N LEU A 158 -23.40 23.92 -11.62
CA LEU A 158 -24.52 23.50 -10.78
C LEU A 158 -25.79 24.31 -11.05
N ASP A 159 -25.67 25.47 -11.73
CA ASP A 159 -26.78 26.39 -12.11
C ASP A 159 -27.07 26.40 -13.61
N GLY A 160 -26.31 25.66 -14.40
CA GLY A 160 -26.45 25.56 -15.86
C GLY A 160 -25.74 26.67 -16.65
N ALA A 161 -25.14 27.67 -15.98
CA ALA A 161 -24.38 28.72 -16.62
C ALA A 161 -22.93 28.30 -16.91
N ALA A 162 -22.26 29.00 -17.83
CA ALA A 162 -20.82 28.88 -18.03
C ALA A 162 -20.09 29.80 -17.04
N HIS A 163 -19.09 29.26 -16.35
CA HIS A 163 -18.27 29.95 -15.35
C HIS A 163 -16.83 30.06 -15.81
N ASP A 164 -16.14 31.15 -15.45
CA ASP A 164 -14.70 31.31 -15.64
C ASP A 164 -13.97 30.60 -14.47
N VAL A 165 -13.24 29.52 -14.80
CA VAL A 165 -12.66 28.61 -13.79
C VAL A 165 -11.16 28.52 -13.97
N GLN A 166 -10.45 28.62 -12.83
CA GLN A 166 -9.01 28.36 -12.71
C GLN A 166 -8.73 27.46 -11.51
N ILE A 167 -7.72 26.60 -11.63
CA ILE A 167 -7.28 25.71 -10.57
C ILE A 167 -5.82 25.99 -10.20
N TYR A 168 -5.49 25.81 -8.92
CA TYR A 168 -4.19 26.05 -8.31
C TYR A 168 -3.74 24.86 -7.48
N PHE A 169 -2.47 24.47 -7.62
CA PHE A 169 -1.78 23.53 -6.74
C PHE A 169 -0.41 24.05 -6.34
N GLU A 170 -0.07 23.86 -5.06
CA GLU A 170 1.19 24.26 -4.44
C GLU A 170 1.77 23.12 -3.63
N ALA A 171 3.11 23.01 -3.63
CA ALA A 171 3.85 22.12 -2.75
C ALA A 171 4.95 22.89 -2.02
N SER A 172 5.19 22.46 -0.78
CA SER A 172 6.26 23.00 0.08
C SER A 172 7.60 22.29 -0.19
N PRO A 173 8.75 22.96 0.04
CA PRO A 173 10.06 22.32 0.08
C PRO A 173 10.14 21.15 1.06
N ALA A 174 9.31 21.14 2.10
CA ALA A 174 9.20 20.03 3.05
C ALA A 174 8.87 18.68 2.40
N CYS A 175 8.37 18.68 1.14
CA CYS A 175 8.14 17.44 0.38
C CYS A 175 9.44 16.72 -0.02
N ALA A 176 10.60 17.39 -0.01
CA ALA A 176 11.87 16.86 -0.52
C ALA A 176 13.04 16.96 0.47
N VAL A 177 12.78 17.22 1.74
CA VAL A 177 13.77 17.26 2.84
C VAL A 177 13.34 16.35 3.97
N ASN A 178 14.30 15.85 4.74
CA ASN A 178 14.00 15.00 5.91
C ASN A 178 13.47 15.80 7.10
N THR A 179 14.07 16.93 7.39
CA THR A 179 13.71 17.81 8.52
C THR A 179 13.53 19.26 8.07
N ALA A 180 12.76 20.03 8.83
CA ALA A 180 12.39 21.40 8.45
C ALA A 180 13.55 22.41 8.46
N ASP A 181 14.66 22.06 9.08
CA ASP A 181 15.89 22.87 9.16
C ASP A 181 16.84 22.64 7.96
N GLN A 182 16.60 21.60 7.16
CA GLN A 182 17.38 21.37 5.94
C GLN A 182 17.03 22.38 4.86
N GLU A 183 18.08 22.95 4.24
CA GLU A 183 17.92 23.84 3.11
C GLU A 183 17.46 23.07 1.85
N ALA A 184 16.53 23.68 1.14
CA ALA A 184 16.03 23.19 -0.15
C ALA A 184 16.25 24.23 -1.24
N VAL A 185 16.34 23.80 -2.49
CA VAL A 185 16.33 24.66 -3.67
C VAL A 185 15.15 24.28 -4.56
N SER A 186 14.46 25.30 -5.04
CA SER A 186 13.30 25.13 -5.94
C SER A 186 13.53 25.90 -7.22
N ASP A 187 13.16 25.33 -8.36
CA ASP A 187 13.19 25.98 -9.69
C ASP A 187 12.03 25.49 -10.57
N GLY A 188 11.88 26.11 -11.75
CA GLY A 188 10.90 25.66 -12.72
C GLY A 188 11.35 25.92 -14.16
N TYR A 189 10.82 25.10 -15.06
CA TYR A 189 11.16 25.15 -16.50
C TYR A 189 10.01 24.58 -17.33
N ARG A 190 10.13 24.67 -18.65
CA ARG A 190 9.23 24.08 -19.63
C ARG A 190 9.99 23.12 -20.54
N LYS A 191 9.40 21.97 -20.82
CA LYS A 191 9.98 20.95 -21.69
C LYS A 191 8.89 20.06 -22.28
N ASP A 192 9.00 19.73 -23.56
CA ASP A 192 8.14 18.77 -24.24
C ASP A 192 6.62 19.03 -24.06
N GLY A 193 6.19 20.30 -24.08
CA GLY A 193 4.80 20.70 -23.90
C GLY A 193 4.27 20.61 -22.47
N LEU A 194 5.17 20.45 -21.51
CA LEU A 194 4.87 20.39 -20.08
C LEU A 194 5.56 21.54 -19.32
N ALA A 195 4.87 22.04 -18.30
CA ALA A 195 5.36 23.04 -17.35
C ALA A 195 5.75 22.35 -16.04
N PHE A 196 7.02 22.42 -15.65
CA PHE A 196 7.59 21.80 -14.48
C PHE A 196 7.97 22.83 -13.42
N VAL A 197 7.64 22.55 -12.18
CA VAL A 197 8.27 23.14 -11.00
C VAL A 197 8.73 22.03 -10.09
N ARG A 198 9.91 22.20 -9.50
CA ARG A 198 10.51 21.18 -8.61
C ARG A 198 11.16 21.77 -7.39
N THR A 199 11.29 20.96 -6.36
CA THR A 199 12.02 21.28 -5.13
C THR A 199 12.86 20.08 -4.71
N GLY A 200 14.05 20.30 -4.17
CA GLY A 200 14.96 19.26 -3.68
C GLY A 200 15.81 19.76 -2.54
N SER A 201 16.37 18.86 -1.73
CA SER A 201 17.39 19.21 -0.76
C SER A 201 18.59 19.85 -1.44
N LYS A 202 19.14 20.91 -0.87
CA LYS A 202 20.32 21.59 -1.40
C LYS A 202 21.58 20.74 -1.32
N GLU A 203 21.69 19.93 -0.26
CA GLU A 203 22.88 19.10 0.00
C GLU A 203 22.92 17.82 -0.86
N GLN A 204 21.76 17.31 -1.28
CA GLN A 204 21.67 16.07 -2.08
C GLN A 204 22.47 14.89 -1.49
N ASN A 205 22.16 14.52 -0.25
CA ASN A 205 22.82 13.45 0.51
C ASN A 205 22.42 12.04 0.02
N VAL A 206 22.70 11.74 -1.24
CA VAL A 206 22.29 10.51 -1.92
C VAL A 206 22.66 9.27 -1.10
N LEU A 207 21.64 8.49 -0.67
CA LEU A 207 21.73 7.23 0.07
C LEU A 207 22.51 7.31 1.41
N ARG A 208 22.80 8.50 1.95
CA ARG A 208 23.60 8.63 3.17
C ARG A 208 22.80 8.42 4.45
N ARG A 209 21.55 8.90 4.46
CA ARG A 209 20.67 8.78 5.63
C ARG A 209 19.91 7.45 5.59
N LYS A 210 19.87 6.77 6.73
CA LYS A 210 19.12 5.51 6.90
C LYS A 210 18.40 5.49 8.24
N GLY A 211 17.30 4.76 8.33
CA GLY A 211 16.52 4.62 9.59
C GLY A 211 15.03 4.47 9.35
N ASP A 212 14.28 4.43 10.44
CA ASP A 212 12.83 4.27 10.40
C ASP A 212 12.09 5.57 10.05
N GLN A 213 12.07 6.53 10.98
CA GLN A 213 11.24 7.75 10.90
C GLN A 213 11.89 8.86 10.04
N ILE A 214 12.41 8.50 8.86
CA ILE A 214 13.08 9.45 7.97
C ILE A 214 12.35 9.59 6.64
N LYS A 215 12.48 10.77 6.03
CA LYS A 215 12.12 11.06 4.64
C LYS A 215 13.37 11.16 3.78
N ILE A 216 13.19 11.13 2.49
CA ILE A 216 14.29 11.35 1.54
C ILE A 216 14.82 12.78 1.66
N ASP A 217 16.15 12.95 1.55
CA ASP A 217 16.82 14.25 1.53
C ASP A 217 17.81 14.36 0.34
N TRP A 218 17.47 13.70 -0.75
CA TRP A 218 18.12 13.83 -2.07
C TRP A 218 17.06 13.67 -3.16
N GLY A 219 17.42 14.01 -4.40
CA GLY A 219 16.46 14.02 -5.51
C GLY A 219 15.51 15.20 -5.49
N TYR A 220 14.45 15.12 -6.25
CA TYR A 220 13.52 16.24 -6.45
C TYR A 220 12.06 15.79 -6.49
N PHE A 221 11.22 16.52 -5.76
CA PHE A 221 9.77 16.45 -5.90
C PHE A 221 9.30 17.41 -6.99
N TYR A 222 8.39 16.98 -7.83
CA TYR A 222 7.87 17.72 -8.98
C TYR A 222 6.36 17.92 -8.88
N LEU A 223 5.90 19.13 -9.30
CA LEU A 223 4.57 19.34 -9.83
C LEU A 223 4.71 19.67 -11.32
N CYS A 224 3.85 19.05 -12.14
CA CYS A 224 3.88 19.18 -13.58
C CYS A 224 2.46 19.32 -14.15
N ALA A 225 2.30 20.18 -15.13
CA ALA A 225 1.03 20.35 -15.85
C ALA A 225 1.25 20.48 -17.35
N PRO A 226 0.27 20.11 -18.21
CA PRO A 226 0.31 20.47 -19.63
C PRO A 226 0.48 21.98 -19.81
N ASP A 227 1.34 22.39 -20.75
CA ASP A 227 1.79 23.78 -20.89
C ASP A 227 0.65 24.74 -21.31
N GLY A 228 -0.24 24.27 -22.19
CA GLY A 228 -1.37 25.08 -22.67
C GLY A 228 -2.32 25.51 -21.55
N GLY A 229 -2.44 26.82 -21.31
CA GLY A 229 -3.26 27.40 -20.25
C GLY A 229 -2.67 27.32 -18.85
N SER A 230 -1.40 26.89 -18.70
CA SER A 230 -0.71 26.78 -17.43
C SER A 230 0.19 27.99 -17.16
N SER A 231 0.24 28.42 -15.90
CA SER A 231 1.23 29.29 -15.31
C SER A 231 1.90 28.59 -14.12
N GLN A 232 3.17 28.90 -13.89
CA GLN A 232 3.96 28.29 -12.85
C GLN A 232 4.79 29.35 -12.14
N SER A 233 5.11 29.11 -10.85
CA SER A 233 5.97 30.02 -10.08
C SER A 233 6.71 29.26 -8.97
N VAL A 234 7.83 29.86 -8.61
CA VAL A 234 8.68 29.51 -7.46
C VAL A 234 8.77 30.73 -6.57
N GLY A 235 8.47 30.62 -5.28
CA GLY A 235 8.49 31.75 -4.37
C GLY A 235 7.77 31.51 -3.06
N GLY A 236 7.40 32.61 -2.40
CA GLY A 236 6.63 32.54 -1.17
C GLY A 236 5.20 32.07 -1.41
N ALA A 237 4.74 31.12 -0.59
CA ALA A 237 3.39 30.54 -0.67
C ALA A 237 2.29 31.60 -0.67
N MET A 238 2.32 32.50 0.31
CA MET A 238 1.29 33.54 0.45
C MET A 238 1.30 34.55 -0.72
N THR A 239 2.48 34.82 -1.29
CA THR A 239 2.61 35.68 -2.47
C THR A 239 1.97 35.03 -3.72
N MET A 240 2.26 33.74 -3.95
CA MET A 240 1.68 32.98 -5.06
C MET A 240 0.16 32.83 -4.93
N ARG A 241 -0.35 32.55 -3.73
CA ARG A 241 -1.80 32.45 -3.43
C ARG A 241 -2.53 33.78 -3.69
N ARG A 242 -1.95 34.91 -3.26
CA ARG A 242 -2.51 36.26 -3.55
C ARG A 242 -2.55 36.55 -5.03
N ALA A 243 -1.46 36.23 -5.76
CA ALA A 243 -1.43 36.41 -7.21
C ALA A 243 -2.53 35.58 -7.90
N PHE A 244 -2.69 34.33 -7.52
CA PHE A 244 -3.75 33.45 -8.03
C PHE A 244 -5.16 33.96 -7.65
N ALA A 245 -5.39 34.34 -6.41
CA ALA A 245 -6.69 34.86 -5.96
C ALA A 245 -7.10 36.11 -6.74
N ALA A 246 -6.17 37.04 -6.98
CA ALA A 246 -6.42 38.26 -7.74
C ALA A 246 -6.64 38.00 -9.23
N ASN A 247 -5.78 37.19 -9.85
CA ASN A 247 -5.66 37.14 -11.32
C ASN A 247 -6.02 35.78 -11.94
N GLY A 248 -6.22 34.70 -11.15
CA GLY A 248 -6.43 33.34 -11.65
C GLY A 248 -5.18 32.71 -12.27
N ARG A 249 -4.01 33.33 -12.12
CA ARG A 249 -2.72 32.88 -12.68
C ARG A 249 -1.55 33.28 -11.77
N LEU A 250 -0.42 32.63 -11.98
CA LEU A 250 0.85 32.92 -11.34
C LEU A 250 1.67 33.92 -12.18
N ASP A 251 2.68 34.55 -11.56
CA ASP A 251 3.51 35.61 -12.18
C ASP A 251 4.62 35.07 -13.10
N GLY A 252 4.81 33.76 -13.15
CA GLY A 252 5.78 33.11 -14.04
C GLY A 252 7.22 33.14 -13.55
N LYS A 253 7.49 33.52 -12.32
CA LYS A 253 8.84 33.47 -11.72
C LYS A 253 9.25 32.04 -11.46
N THR A 254 10.28 31.56 -12.16
CA THR A 254 10.77 30.17 -12.09
C THR A 254 12.25 30.05 -11.84
N ALA A 255 12.95 31.19 -11.63
CA ALA A 255 14.36 31.19 -11.27
C ALA A 255 14.57 30.43 -9.94
N ALA A 256 15.74 29.79 -9.83
CA ALA A 256 16.11 29.06 -8.63
C ALA A 256 16.04 29.94 -7.38
N ALA A 257 15.40 29.42 -6.32
CA ALA A 257 15.26 30.12 -5.05
C ALA A 257 15.38 29.13 -3.88
N ASP A 258 16.08 29.56 -2.83
CA ASP A 258 16.28 28.76 -1.63
C ASP A 258 15.00 28.74 -0.80
N ASN A 259 14.62 27.58 -0.27
CA ASN A 259 13.49 27.33 0.61
C ASN A 259 12.14 27.86 0.10
N ALA A 260 12.00 28.02 -1.22
CA ALA A 260 10.80 28.52 -1.84
C ALA A 260 9.79 27.39 -2.13
N CYS A 261 8.49 27.70 -2.01
CA CYS A 261 7.43 26.84 -2.49
C CYS A 261 7.36 26.82 -4.02
N ILE A 262 6.75 25.77 -4.56
CA ILE A 262 6.51 25.59 -5.98
C ILE A 262 5.00 25.53 -6.23
N ALA A 263 4.54 26.15 -7.32
CA ALA A 263 3.12 26.14 -7.67
C ALA A 263 2.88 26.09 -9.17
N VAL A 264 1.76 25.47 -9.54
CA VAL A 264 1.17 25.49 -10.87
C VAL A 264 -0.28 25.95 -10.78
N ALA A 265 -0.72 26.77 -11.76
CA ALA A 265 -2.11 27.13 -11.92
C ALA A 265 -2.53 26.96 -13.39
N ARG A 266 -3.78 26.56 -13.60
CA ARG A 266 -4.35 26.37 -14.95
C ARG A 266 -5.65 27.11 -15.10
N SER A 267 -5.81 27.78 -16.25
CA SER A 267 -7.09 28.30 -16.69
C SER A 267 -7.86 27.23 -17.45
N LEU A 268 -9.12 27.02 -17.06
CA LEU A 268 -10.05 26.14 -17.75
C LEU A 268 -10.97 26.91 -18.70
N GLY A 269 -10.84 28.25 -18.72
CA GLY A 269 -11.68 29.16 -19.49
C GLY A 269 -13.10 29.25 -18.93
N ARG A 270 -13.99 29.83 -19.77
CA ARG A 270 -15.40 29.96 -19.44
C ARG A 270 -16.19 28.82 -20.08
N ALA A 271 -16.66 27.90 -19.22
CA ALA A 271 -17.35 26.69 -19.65
C ALA A 271 -18.36 26.21 -18.58
N ALA A 272 -19.34 25.43 -19.03
CA ALA A 272 -20.26 24.73 -18.13
C ALA A 272 -19.64 23.43 -17.54
N ALA A 273 -18.66 22.85 -18.22
CA ALA A 273 -17.88 21.73 -17.76
C ALA A 273 -16.45 21.80 -18.34
N ALA A 274 -15.48 21.41 -17.56
CA ALA A 274 -14.09 21.30 -18.00
C ALA A 274 -13.39 20.20 -17.19
N LYS A 275 -12.31 19.66 -17.77
CA LYS A 275 -11.45 18.68 -17.10
C LYS A 275 -9.98 18.94 -17.38
N GLY A 276 -9.13 18.47 -16.51
CA GLY A 276 -7.70 18.60 -16.68
C GLY A 276 -6.89 17.75 -15.74
N LEU A 277 -5.57 17.92 -15.83
CA LEU A 277 -4.60 17.07 -15.17
C LEU A 277 -3.44 17.93 -14.62
N ILE A 278 -3.05 17.62 -13.41
CA ILE A 278 -1.75 17.95 -12.82
C ILE A 278 -1.12 16.62 -12.41
N MET A 279 0.19 16.52 -12.47
CA MET A 279 0.94 15.35 -12.09
C MET A 279 1.92 15.70 -10.98
N ALA A 280 2.11 14.79 -10.04
CA ALA A 280 3.11 14.89 -8.99
C ALA A 280 4.06 13.69 -9.09
N GLY A 281 5.36 13.90 -8.87
CA GLY A 281 6.33 12.82 -8.96
C GLY A 281 7.61 13.11 -8.21
N PHE A 282 8.47 12.09 -8.11
CA PHE A 282 9.76 12.20 -7.42
C PHE A 282 10.86 11.48 -8.20
N ASP A 283 11.96 12.18 -8.47
CA ASP A 283 13.18 11.56 -8.98
C ASP A 283 14.17 11.34 -7.84
N ASP A 284 14.36 10.10 -7.44
CA ASP A 284 15.21 9.70 -6.33
C ASP A 284 16.68 9.42 -6.77
N ILE A 285 17.00 9.57 -8.05
CA ILE A 285 18.34 9.47 -8.65
C ILE A 285 19.01 8.11 -8.41
N ARG A 286 19.11 7.69 -7.17
CA ARG A 286 19.51 6.39 -6.64
C ARG A 286 18.55 5.98 -5.54
N SER A 287 18.09 4.74 -5.61
CA SER A 287 17.03 4.27 -4.71
C SER A 287 17.58 3.49 -3.52
N ILE A 288 18.50 2.57 -3.77
CA ILE A 288 18.98 1.58 -2.80
C ILE A 288 20.51 1.43 -2.94
N GLN A 289 21.21 1.35 -1.82
CA GLN A 289 22.56 0.83 -1.82
C GLN A 289 22.53 -0.67 -1.48
N TYR A 290 22.89 -1.51 -2.44
CA TYR A 290 22.90 -2.95 -2.31
C TYR A 290 24.32 -3.51 -2.29
N PHE A 291 24.76 -4.02 -1.14
CA PHE A 291 26.15 -4.49 -0.91
C PHE A 291 27.20 -3.56 -1.50
N LYS A 292 27.07 -2.25 -1.17
CA LYS A 292 27.94 -1.14 -1.63
C LYS A 292 27.78 -0.72 -3.09
N THR A 293 26.84 -1.30 -3.83
CA THR A 293 26.47 -0.85 -5.18
C THR A 293 25.23 0.04 -5.10
N ASP A 294 25.29 1.25 -5.64
CA ASP A 294 24.18 2.20 -5.65
C ASP A 294 23.27 1.92 -6.84
N LEU A 295 22.09 1.35 -6.57
CA LEU A 295 21.09 0.98 -7.58
C LEU A 295 20.20 2.16 -7.95
N ARG A 296 19.86 2.24 -9.24
CA ARG A 296 18.85 3.14 -9.76
C ARG A 296 17.44 2.59 -9.48
N PRO A 297 16.39 3.45 -9.49
CA PRO A 297 15.02 2.96 -9.54
C PRO A 297 14.80 2.11 -10.80
N TYR A 298 13.88 1.14 -10.71
CA TYR A 298 13.65 0.19 -11.80
C TYR A 298 13.30 0.89 -13.13
N TRP A 299 12.47 1.94 -13.12
CA TRP A 299 12.11 2.71 -14.32
C TRP A 299 13.32 3.33 -15.05
N ASN A 300 14.43 3.52 -14.35
CA ASN A 300 15.69 4.06 -14.89
C ASN A 300 16.89 3.15 -14.61
N ARG A 301 16.67 1.84 -14.44
CA ARG A 301 17.73 0.86 -14.11
C ARG A 301 18.89 0.88 -15.09
N ARG A 302 18.62 1.16 -16.37
CA ARG A 302 19.64 1.25 -17.43
C ARG A 302 20.33 2.61 -17.49
N GLY A 303 19.78 3.64 -16.83
CA GLY A 303 20.32 5.00 -16.85
C GLY A 303 20.07 5.77 -18.15
N ASP A 304 19.18 5.31 -18.99
CA ASP A 304 18.82 5.85 -20.31
C ASP A 304 17.48 6.62 -20.35
N SER A 305 16.84 6.78 -19.20
CA SER A 305 15.60 7.53 -19.06
C SER A 305 15.77 8.77 -18.18
N THR A 306 14.86 9.73 -18.33
CA THR A 306 14.80 10.95 -17.51
C THR A 306 13.43 11.07 -16.88
N ILE A 307 13.33 11.85 -15.80
CA ILE A 307 12.06 12.10 -15.11
C ILE A 307 11.06 12.82 -16.03
N GLU A 308 11.53 13.75 -16.89
CA GLU A 308 10.66 14.47 -17.82
C GLU A 308 10.05 13.51 -18.86
N ARG A 309 10.83 12.52 -19.31
CA ARG A 309 10.30 11.47 -20.18
C ARG A 309 9.20 10.65 -19.47
N GLN A 310 9.36 10.34 -18.18
CA GLN A 310 8.34 9.65 -17.41
C GLN A 310 7.06 10.49 -17.26
N PHE A 311 7.18 11.80 -17.05
CA PHE A 311 6.03 12.71 -17.06
C PHE A 311 5.36 12.82 -18.43
N ALA A 312 6.13 12.87 -19.52
CA ALA A 312 5.59 12.92 -20.87
C ALA A 312 4.82 11.63 -21.22
N LEU A 313 5.37 10.45 -20.87
CA LEU A 313 4.67 9.17 -21.00
C LEU A 313 3.41 9.16 -20.14
N ALA A 314 3.49 9.57 -18.89
CA ALA A 314 2.35 9.63 -17.99
C ALA A 314 1.22 10.53 -18.52
N ALA A 315 1.56 11.72 -19.05
CA ALA A 315 0.58 12.61 -19.65
C ALA A 315 -0.12 11.99 -20.88
N GLY A 316 0.64 11.28 -21.72
CA GLY A 316 0.12 10.58 -22.90
C GLY A 316 -0.76 9.39 -22.55
N ASP A 317 -0.37 8.61 -21.55
CA ASP A 317 -1.06 7.38 -21.13
C ASP A 317 -2.31 7.65 -20.27
N TYR A 318 -2.40 8.84 -19.65
CA TYR A 318 -3.42 9.15 -18.65
C TYR A 318 -4.85 8.78 -19.05
N PRO A 319 -5.37 9.14 -20.26
CA PRO A 319 -6.76 8.84 -20.62
C PRO A 319 -7.08 7.33 -20.56
N VAL A 320 -6.15 6.49 -20.99
CA VAL A 320 -6.29 5.04 -20.99
C VAL A 320 -6.09 4.48 -19.58
N LEU A 321 -5.06 4.92 -18.87
CA LEU A 321 -4.75 4.45 -17.53
C LEU A 321 -5.82 4.83 -16.52
N ASN A 322 -6.40 6.02 -16.62
CA ASN A 322 -7.48 6.43 -15.73
C ASN A 322 -8.69 5.50 -15.82
N GLU A 323 -9.06 5.09 -17.02
CA GLU A 323 -10.16 4.13 -17.22
C GLU A 323 -9.79 2.74 -16.70
N LYS A 324 -8.60 2.25 -17.02
CA LYS A 324 -8.11 0.97 -16.48
C LYS A 324 -8.08 0.95 -14.94
N CYS A 325 -7.62 2.03 -14.30
CA CYS A 325 -7.65 2.14 -12.85
C CYS A 325 -9.08 2.07 -12.29
N ARG A 326 -10.02 2.73 -12.94
CA ARG A 326 -11.43 2.70 -12.56
C ARG A 326 -12.02 1.28 -12.71
N GLU A 327 -11.71 0.58 -13.79
CA GLU A 327 -12.12 -0.81 -14.02
C GLU A 327 -11.51 -1.74 -12.97
N PHE A 328 -10.22 -1.61 -12.68
CA PHE A 328 -9.55 -2.37 -11.64
C PHE A 328 -10.16 -2.15 -10.25
N ASP A 329 -10.46 -0.90 -9.89
CA ASP A 329 -11.09 -0.56 -8.61
C ASP A 329 -12.45 -1.25 -8.46
N LEU A 330 -13.25 -1.32 -9.54
CA LEU A 330 -14.53 -2.03 -9.56
C LEU A 330 -14.33 -3.55 -9.45
N GLU A 331 -13.43 -4.13 -10.23
CA GLU A 331 -13.14 -5.57 -10.23
C GLU A 331 -12.64 -6.05 -8.86
N LEU A 332 -11.76 -5.28 -8.22
CA LEU A 332 -11.30 -5.60 -6.87
C LEU A 332 -12.48 -5.61 -5.89
N MET A 333 -13.32 -4.58 -5.92
CA MET A 333 -14.47 -4.49 -5.02
C MET A 333 -15.46 -5.64 -5.24
N GLU A 334 -15.75 -6.02 -6.48
CA GLU A 334 -16.63 -7.13 -6.81
C GLU A 334 -16.04 -8.47 -6.36
N THR A 335 -14.77 -8.72 -6.69
CA THR A 335 -14.09 -9.97 -6.36
C THR A 335 -13.93 -10.12 -4.84
N ALA A 336 -13.43 -9.13 -4.15
CA ALA A 336 -13.26 -9.19 -2.71
C ALA A 336 -14.62 -9.28 -1.97
N THR A 337 -15.69 -8.63 -2.49
CA THR A 337 -17.04 -8.77 -1.94
C THR A 337 -17.55 -10.19 -2.11
N ARG A 338 -17.32 -10.83 -3.26
CA ARG A 338 -17.69 -12.21 -3.51
C ARG A 338 -16.99 -13.17 -2.56
N GLU A 339 -15.69 -12.96 -2.31
CA GLU A 339 -14.87 -13.86 -1.48
C GLU A 339 -15.09 -13.65 0.03
N GLY A 340 -15.16 -12.42 0.50
CA GLY A 340 -15.13 -12.11 1.94
C GLY A 340 -16.13 -11.09 2.44
N GLY A 341 -17.04 -10.59 1.58
CA GLY A 341 -18.06 -9.61 1.95
C GLY A 341 -17.65 -8.15 1.77
N ARG A 342 -18.61 -7.25 1.86
CA ARG A 342 -18.45 -5.84 1.54
C ARG A 342 -17.40 -5.14 2.41
N LYS A 343 -17.40 -5.34 3.72
CA LYS A 343 -16.46 -4.73 4.64
C LYS A 343 -15.02 -5.21 4.37
N TYR A 344 -14.85 -6.49 4.06
CA TYR A 344 -13.56 -7.03 3.63
C TYR A 344 -13.06 -6.38 2.33
N ALA A 345 -13.94 -6.20 1.35
CA ALA A 345 -13.58 -5.53 0.10
C ALA A 345 -13.14 -4.07 0.31
N GLU A 346 -13.82 -3.34 1.19
CA GLU A 346 -13.47 -1.97 1.55
C GLU A 346 -12.11 -1.88 2.25
N LEU A 347 -11.77 -2.86 3.10
CA LEU A 347 -10.44 -2.98 3.70
C LEU A 347 -9.35 -3.26 2.64
N CYS A 348 -9.61 -4.17 1.70
CA CYS A 348 -8.68 -4.45 0.59
C CYS A 348 -8.44 -3.20 -0.27
N ALA A 349 -9.48 -2.44 -0.63
CA ALA A 349 -9.35 -1.22 -1.39
C ALA A 349 -8.44 -0.18 -0.69
N LEU A 350 -8.61 0.01 0.62
CA LEU A 350 -7.76 0.90 1.41
C LEU A 350 -6.31 0.37 1.52
N ALA A 351 -6.11 -0.94 1.66
CA ALA A 351 -4.81 -1.57 1.87
C ALA A 351 -3.91 -1.57 0.61
N TYR A 352 -4.49 -1.58 -0.60
CA TYR A 352 -3.78 -1.83 -1.84
C TYR A 352 -2.57 -0.92 -2.06
N ARG A 353 -2.80 0.39 -2.09
CA ARG A 353 -1.71 1.36 -2.29
C ARG A 353 -0.70 1.37 -1.15
N GLN A 354 -1.16 1.19 0.08
CA GLN A 354 -0.26 1.15 1.23
C GLN A 354 0.70 -0.03 1.16
N ALA A 355 0.20 -1.22 0.84
CA ALA A 355 1.03 -2.42 0.77
C ALA A 355 2.13 -2.28 -0.30
N ILE A 356 1.79 -1.75 -1.47
CA ILE A 356 2.74 -1.59 -2.58
C ILE A 356 3.74 -0.46 -2.29
N ALA A 357 3.28 0.70 -1.83
CA ALA A 357 4.12 1.87 -1.55
C ALA A 357 5.06 1.70 -0.34
N ALA A 358 4.93 0.61 0.42
CA ALA A 358 5.90 0.23 1.46
C ALA A 358 7.14 -0.50 0.89
N HIS A 359 7.26 -0.61 -0.44
CA HIS A 359 8.34 -1.28 -1.14
C HIS A 359 9.04 -0.36 -2.15
N LYS A 360 10.26 -0.72 -2.50
CA LYS A 360 10.99 -0.14 -3.65
C LYS A 360 11.40 -1.24 -4.61
N LEU A 361 11.03 -1.06 -5.89
CA LEU A 361 11.40 -1.97 -6.97
C LEU A 361 12.73 -1.53 -7.58
N VAL A 362 13.70 -2.44 -7.62
CA VAL A 362 15.02 -2.25 -8.25
C VAL A 362 15.46 -3.55 -8.92
N GLU A 363 16.53 -3.47 -9.71
CA GLU A 363 17.22 -4.61 -10.32
C GLU A 363 18.59 -4.80 -9.67
N SER A 364 18.96 -6.02 -9.30
CA SER A 364 20.27 -6.33 -8.74
C SER A 364 21.39 -6.17 -9.80
N PRO A 365 22.68 -6.12 -9.40
CA PRO A 365 23.78 -6.12 -10.36
C PRO A 365 23.83 -7.33 -11.29
N ASP A 366 23.25 -8.47 -10.85
CA ASP A 366 23.16 -9.72 -11.61
C ASP A 366 21.89 -9.83 -12.46
N GLY A 367 21.02 -8.80 -12.44
CA GLY A 367 19.79 -8.72 -13.23
C GLY A 367 18.56 -9.32 -12.57
N ASP A 368 18.66 -9.76 -11.31
CA ASP A 368 17.49 -10.25 -10.57
C ASP A 368 16.60 -9.10 -10.09
N LEU A 369 15.29 -9.29 -10.24
CA LEU A 369 14.30 -8.35 -9.72
C LEU A 369 14.31 -8.37 -8.18
N MET A 370 14.28 -7.20 -7.55
CA MET A 370 14.18 -7.06 -6.09
C MET A 370 13.08 -6.09 -5.73
N LEU A 371 12.14 -6.54 -4.89
CA LEU A 371 11.07 -5.73 -4.31
C LEU A 371 11.37 -5.57 -2.80
N LEU A 372 12.09 -4.51 -2.46
CA LEU A 372 12.63 -4.33 -1.11
C LEU A 372 11.66 -3.55 -0.24
N SER A 373 11.13 -4.20 0.79
CA SER A 373 10.28 -3.56 1.79
C SER A 373 11.09 -2.61 2.68
N LYS A 374 10.43 -1.54 3.17
CA LYS A 374 10.88 -0.82 4.35
C LYS A 374 9.96 -1.18 5.51
N GLU A 375 10.50 -1.61 6.61
CA GLU A 375 9.76 -1.85 7.84
C GLU A 375 9.39 -0.52 8.51
N ASN A 376 8.31 0.09 8.01
CA ASN A 376 7.84 1.40 8.45
C ASN A 376 7.32 1.37 9.89
N ALA A 377 7.57 2.46 10.63
CA ALA A 377 7.08 2.68 12.00
C ALA A 377 7.42 1.53 12.97
N SER A 378 8.61 0.94 12.81
CA SER A 378 9.15 -0.12 13.64
C SER A 378 10.65 0.10 13.83
N ASN A 379 11.50 -0.60 13.07
CA ASN A 379 12.95 -0.47 13.18
C ASN A 379 13.63 0.08 11.90
N GLY A 380 12.89 0.18 10.80
CA GLY A 380 13.39 0.68 9.52
C GLY A 380 14.26 -0.32 8.74
N SER A 381 14.22 -1.60 9.06
CA SER A 381 14.93 -2.65 8.30
C SER A 381 14.48 -2.67 6.84
N ILE A 382 15.37 -3.11 5.95
CA ILE A 382 15.11 -3.27 4.51
C ILE A 382 15.11 -4.74 4.14
N GLY A 383 14.09 -5.15 3.36
CA GLY A 383 13.96 -6.53 2.89
C GLY A 383 13.76 -7.52 4.04
N THR A 384 12.97 -7.14 5.03
CA THR A 384 12.68 -7.93 6.22
C THR A 384 11.80 -9.12 5.86
N VAL A 385 12.21 -10.33 6.23
CA VAL A 385 11.53 -11.57 5.82
C VAL A 385 10.18 -11.74 6.52
N ASP A 386 10.09 -11.44 7.82
CA ASP A 386 8.83 -11.52 8.59
C ASP A 386 7.84 -10.39 8.24
N ILE A 387 8.25 -9.39 7.44
CA ILE A 387 7.39 -8.41 6.79
C ILE A 387 6.97 -8.88 5.39
N SER A 388 7.88 -9.51 4.65
CA SER A 388 7.60 -10.09 3.33
C SER A 388 6.56 -11.21 3.43
N TYR A 389 6.64 -12.04 4.45
CA TYR A 389 5.73 -13.17 4.68
C TYR A 389 4.26 -12.74 4.77
N PRO A 390 3.85 -11.84 5.68
CA PRO A 390 2.46 -11.38 5.71
C PRO A 390 2.04 -10.56 4.50
N SER A 391 2.95 -9.87 3.79
CA SER A 391 2.60 -9.06 2.61
C SER A 391 2.48 -9.86 1.32
N ALA A 392 3.11 -11.02 1.24
CA ALA A 392 3.20 -11.86 0.04
C ALA A 392 1.88 -12.25 -0.63
N PRO A 393 0.74 -12.48 0.08
CA PRO A 393 -0.51 -12.86 -0.57
C PRO A 393 -0.98 -11.90 -1.66
N LEU A 394 -0.77 -10.59 -1.51
CA LEU A 394 -1.07 -9.60 -2.53
C LEU A 394 -0.31 -9.89 -3.84
N PHE A 395 1.00 -10.11 -3.71
CA PHE A 395 1.89 -10.34 -4.86
C PHE A 395 1.65 -11.72 -5.47
N LEU A 396 1.47 -12.75 -4.67
CA LEU A 396 1.09 -14.09 -5.16
C LEU A 396 -0.23 -14.08 -5.94
N TYR A 397 -1.16 -13.24 -5.53
CA TYR A 397 -2.46 -13.14 -6.20
C TYR A 397 -2.34 -12.51 -7.58
N TYR A 398 -1.60 -11.42 -7.74
CA TYR A 398 -1.49 -10.69 -9.00
C TYR A 398 -0.28 -11.07 -9.85
N ASN A 399 0.91 -11.19 -9.24
CA ASN A 399 2.16 -11.47 -9.97
C ASN A 399 3.18 -12.22 -9.10
N PRO A 400 3.30 -13.55 -9.23
CA PRO A 400 4.28 -14.34 -8.46
C PRO A 400 5.74 -13.91 -8.63
N GLU A 401 6.11 -13.28 -9.78
CA GLU A 401 7.46 -12.73 -9.97
C GLU A 401 7.82 -11.67 -8.93
N LEU A 402 6.85 -10.86 -8.50
CA LEU A 402 7.06 -9.90 -7.41
C LEU A 402 7.22 -10.61 -6.05
N CYS A 403 6.59 -11.77 -5.85
CA CYS A 403 6.84 -12.57 -4.65
C CYS A 403 8.26 -13.15 -4.65
N LYS A 404 8.80 -13.61 -5.80
CA LYS A 404 10.22 -13.98 -5.92
C LYS A 404 11.12 -12.79 -5.60
N ALA A 405 10.76 -11.60 -6.10
CA ALA A 405 11.50 -10.37 -5.85
C ALA A 405 11.55 -9.98 -4.36
N LEU A 406 10.55 -10.38 -3.55
CA LEU A 406 10.58 -10.26 -2.09
C LEU A 406 11.57 -11.20 -1.42
N LEU A 407 12.04 -12.26 -2.09
CA LEU A 407 12.90 -13.28 -1.52
C LEU A 407 14.33 -13.26 -2.08
N ASN A 408 14.52 -12.80 -3.31
CA ASN A 408 15.80 -12.88 -4.04
C ASN A 408 16.99 -12.32 -3.25
N HIS A 409 16.81 -11.21 -2.54
CA HIS A 409 17.88 -10.57 -1.77
C HIS A 409 18.32 -11.42 -0.57
N ILE A 410 17.45 -12.23 0.02
CA ILE A 410 17.77 -13.15 1.12
C ILE A 410 18.51 -14.37 0.59
N PHE A 411 18.07 -14.96 -0.52
CA PHE A 411 18.80 -16.02 -1.20
C PHE A 411 20.20 -15.55 -1.60
N HIS A 412 20.32 -14.40 -2.26
CA HIS A 412 21.59 -13.78 -2.61
C HIS A 412 22.52 -13.62 -1.40
N TYR A 413 21.98 -13.12 -0.27
CA TYR A 413 22.77 -12.91 0.92
C TYR A 413 23.31 -14.23 1.50
N SER A 414 22.45 -15.27 1.52
CA SER A 414 22.79 -16.62 2.01
C SER A 414 23.79 -17.33 1.07
N GLU A 415 23.52 -17.33 -0.25
CA GLU A 415 24.32 -18.03 -1.26
C GLU A 415 25.67 -17.37 -1.54
N SER A 416 25.81 -16.07 -1.28
CA SER A 416 27.09 -15.35 -1.45
C SER A 416 28.15 -15.70 -0.41
N GLY A 417 27.81 -16.48 0.63
CA GLY A 417 28.67 -16.81 1.74
C GLY A 417 28.89 -15.67 2.75
N LYS A 418 28.24 -14.52 2.56
CA LYS A 418 28.27 -13.41 3.53
C LYS A 418 27.41 -13.71 4.77
N TRP A 419 26.39 -14.56 4.61
CA TRP A 419 25.59 -15.08 5.70
C TRP A 419 25.89 -16.58 5.88
N GLN A 420 26.41 -16.96 7.04
CA GLN A 420 26.92 -18.31 7.25
C GLN A 420 26.06 -19.15 8.24
N LYS A 421 25.02 -18.54 8.85
CA LYS A 421 24.17 -19.26 9.81
C LYS A 421 23.29 -20.28 9.08
N PRO A 422 22.83 -21.37 9.76
CA PRO A 422 22.05 -22.44 9.12
C PRO A 422 20.60 -22.08 8.84
N PHE A 423 20.21 -20.83 8.98
CA PHE A 423 18.89 -20.26 8.77
C PHE A 423 19.01 -18.93 8.05
N PRO A 424 17.92 -18.39 7.43
CA PRO A 424 17.93 -17.10 6.73
C PRO A 424 18.21 -15.92 7.65
N ALA A 425 18.74 -14.85 7.08
CA ALA A 425 18.83 -13.57 7.77
C ALA A 425 17.42 -12.94 7.93
N HIS A 426 17.23 -12.18 9.01
CA HIS A 426 15.99 -11.40 9.24
C HIS A 426 15.81 -10.31 8.19
N ASP A 427 16.86 -9.58 7.85
CA ASP A 427 16.87 -8.45 6.91
C ASP A 427 18.20 -8.37 6.15
N VAL A 428 18.29 -7.43 5.21
CA VAL A 428 19.56 -7.15 4.50
C VAL A 428 20.13 -5.77 4.83
N GLY A 429 19.63 -5.08 5.86
CA GLY A 429 20.15 -3.79 6.28
C GLY A 429 19.10 -2.86 6.89
N THR A 430 19.42 -1.57 6.91
CA THR A 430 18.53 -0.48 7.29
C THR A 430 18.26 0.41 6.08
N TYR A 431 16.96 0.61 5.74
CA TYR A 431 16.53 1.32 4.54
C TYR A 431 17.16 2.71 4.43
N PRO A 432 17.77 3.11 3.29
CA PRO A 432 17.82 2.42 1.99
C PRO A 432 19.12 1.62 1.76
N GLN A 433 19.88 1.30 2.81
CA GLN A 433 21.17 0.63 2.73
C GLN A 433 21.04 -0.87 3.02
N ALA A 434 20.98 -1.67 1.97
CA ALA A 434 20.91 -3.13 2.00
C ALA A 434 22.32 -3.73 1.95
N ASN A 435 23.07 -3.67 3.06
CA ASN A 435 24.48 -4.06 3.14
C ASN A 435 24.76 -5.23 4.10
N GLY A 436 23.73 -6.01 4.47
CA GLY A 436 23.75 -7.10 5.43
C GLY A 436 22.92 -6.80 6.66
N GLN A 437 22.47 -7.84 7.37
CA GLN A 437 21.55 -7.76 8.50
C GLN A 437 21.99 -6.71 9.52
N THR A 438 21.05 -5.88 9.94
CA THR A 438 21.25 -4.87 10.99
C THR A 438 20.37 -5.09 12.22
N TYR A 439 19.35 -5.91 12.12
CA TYR A 439 18.57 -6.31 13.28
C TYR A 439 19.43 -7.13 14.23
N LYS A 440 19.33 -6.86 15.54
CA LYS A 440 20.28 -7.41 16.53
C LYS A 440 20.06 -8.87 16.88
N HIS A 441 18.88 -9.38 16.60
CA HIS A 441 18.44 -10.70 17.00
C HIS A 441 18.11 -11.55 15.79
N ASP A 442 18.41 -12.83 15.85
CA ASP A 442 17.99 -13.79 14.84
C ASP A 442 16.58 -14.32 15.15
N MET A 443 15.88 -14.70 14.11
CA MET A 443 14.58 -15.37 14.15
C MET A 443 14.65 -16.70 13.38
N PRO A 444 15.43 -17.68 13.85
CA PRO A 444 15.85 -18.81 13.02
C PRO A 444 14.71 -19.70 12.55
N VAL A 445 13.74 -20.04 13.42
CA VAL A 445 12.57 -20.86 13.05
C VAL A 445 11.59 -20.03 12.22
N GLU A 446 11.38 -18.78 12.60
CA GLU A 446 10.50 -17.82 11.89
C GLU A 446 10.90 -17.68 10.43
N GLU A 447 12.15 -17.29 10.17
CA GLU A 447 12.59 -16.94 8.84
C GLU A 447 12.79 -18.17 7.94
N SER A 448 13.22 -19.30 8.51
CA SER A 448 13.29 -20.56 7.79
C SER A 448 11.90 -21.00 7.32
N GLY A 449 10.91 -20.92 8.22
CA GLY A 449 9.51 -21.22 7.89
C GLY A 449 8.96 -20.28 6.82
N ASN A 450 9.18 -18.96 6.96
CA ASN A 450 8.73 -17.95 6.03
C ASN A 450 9.27 -18.21 4.60
N MET A 451 10.57 -18.41 4.46
CA MET A 451 11.21 -18.62 3.16
C MET A 451 10.73 -19.91 2.48
N LEU A 452 10.60 -21.01 3.23
CA LEU A 452 10.13 -22.29 2.69
C LEU A 452 8.66 -22.25 2.27
N VAL A 453 7.79 -21.66 3.11
CA VAL A 453 6.35 -21.54 2.80
C VAL A 453 6.13 -20.66 1.59
N LEU A 454 6.77 -19.50 1.50
CA LEU A 454 6.61 -18.61 0.35
C LEU A 454 7.17 -19.22 -0.93
N THR A 455 8.29 -19.96 -0.86
CA THR A 455 8.82 -20.69 -2.03
C THR A 455 7.83 -21.73 -2.55
N ALA A 456 7.18 -22.49 -1.65
CA ALA A 456 6.13 -23.43 -2.04
C ALA A 456 4.88 -22.74 -2.60
N ALA A 457 4.50 -21.59 -2.03
CA ALA A 457 3.37 -20.80 -2.53
C ALA A 457 3.64 -20.24 -3.93
N ILE A 458 4.87 -19.80 -4.23
CA ILE A 458 5.32 -19.44 -5.58
C ILE A 458 5.19 -20.64 -6.52
N ALA A 459 5.71 -21.81 -6.12
CA ALA A 459 5.61 -23.02 -6.93
C ALA A 459 4.15 -23.41 -7.23
N ALA A 460 3.25 -23.29 -6.24
CA ALA A 460 1.82 -23.52 -6.42
C ALA A 460 1.17 -22.52 -7.38
N ALA A 461 1.54 -21.25 -7.28
CA ALA A 461 1.03 -20.20 -8.16
C ALA A 461 1.46 -20.41 -9.62
N GLU A 462 2.73 -20.76 -9.84
CA GLU A 462 3.30 -20.99 -11.17
C GLU A 462 2.96 -22.37 -11.76
N GLY A 463 2.70 -23.36 -10.91
CA GLY A 463 2.50 -24.75 -11.33
C GLY A 463 3.79 -25.49 -11.63
N ASN A 464 4.94 -24.95 -11.22
CA ASN A 464 6.26 -25.56 -11.30
C ASN A 464 7.13 -25.13 -10.13
N ALA A 465 8.24 -25.83 -9.87
CA ALA A 465 9.15 -25.53 -8.75
C ALA A 465 10.57 -25.12 -9.22
N GLU A 466 10.68 -24.51 -10.42
CA GLU A 466 12.00 -24.11 -10.96
C GLU A 466 12.68 -23.03 -10.10
N TYR A 467 11.90 -22.13 -9.48
CA TYR A 467 12.43 -21.19 -8.52
C TYR A 467 13.04 -21.90 -7.30
N ALA A 468 12.36 -22.90 -6.75
CA ALA A 468 12.90 -23.73 -5.68
C ALA A 468 14.16 -24.51 -6.11
N ARG A 469 14.19 -25.02 -7.35
CA ARG A 469 15.38 -25.71 -7.91
C ARG A 469 16.62 -24.83 -7.89
N ARG A 470 16.48 -23.56 -8.24
CA ARG A 470 17.56 -22.59 -8.25
C ARG A 470 18.23 -22.44 -6.88
N HIS A 471 17.45 -22.51 -5.81
CA HIS A 471 17.87 -22.27 -4.43
C HIS A 471 17.87 -23.53 -3.56
N TRP A 472 17.84 -24.72 -4.19
CA TRP A 472 17.58 -26.00 -3.52
C TRP A 472 18.50 -26.26 -2.33
N LYS A 473 19.79 -25.93 -2.45
CA LYS A 473 20.79 -26.14 -1.40
C LYS A 473 20.46 -25.38 -0.10
N GLU A 474 20.08 -24.12 -0.23
CA GLU A 474 19.72 -23.30 0.95
C GLU A 474 18.37 -23.72 1.53
N LEU A 475 17.38 -24.05 0.66
CA LEU A 475 16.10 -24.58 1.11
C LEU A 475 16.26 -25.89 1.88
N THR A 476 17.14 -26.79 1.44
CA THR A 476 17.46 -28.04 2.17
C THR A 476 18.02 -27.71 3.55
N ARG A 477 19.02 -26.83 3.64
CA ARG A 477 19.65 -26.42 4.88
C ARG A 477 18.65 -25.83 5.88
N TRP A 478 17.72 -25.01 5.41
CA TRP A 478 16.69 -24.40 6.25
C TRP A 478 15.62 -25.43 6.67
N ALA A 479 15.28 -26.38 5.81
CA ALA A 479 14.36 -27.46 6.15
C ALA A 479 14.94 -28.42 7.19
N GLU A 480 16.23 -28.77 7.08
CA GLU A 480 16.96 -29.57 8.09
C GLU A 480 16.98 -28.84 9.43
N TYR A 481 17.25 -27.53 9.43
CA TYR A 481 17.20 -26.72 10.66
C TYR A 481 15.83 -26.79 11.34
N LEU A 482 14.73 -26.70 10.57
CA LEU A 482 13.37 -26.79 11.11
C LEU A 482 13.05 -28.19 11.64
N VAL A 483 13.55 -29.26 11.03
CA VAL A 483 13.38 -30.64 11.51
C VAL A 483 13.99 -30.82 12.89
N GLU A 484 15.14 -30.20 13.15
CA GLU A 484 15.85 -30.30 14.42
C GLU A 484 15.30 -29.38 15.50
N ASN A 485 14.87 -28.13 15.13
CA ASN A 485 14.61 -27.06 16.10
C ASN A 485 13.18 -26.55 16.11
N GLY A 486 12.30 -27.03 15.22
CA GLY A 486 11.03 -26.38 14.96
C GLY A 486 9.83 -26.93 15.73
N LEU A 487 9.86 -28.16 16.27
CA LEU A 487 8.71 -28.74 16.97
C LEU A 487 8.43 -28.03 18.31
N ASP A 488 9.46 -27.83 19.08
CA ASP A 488 9.40 -27.16 20.40
C ASP A 488 10.45 -26.03 20.41
N PRO A 489 10.14 -24.85 19.81
CA PRO A 489 11.13 -23.81 19.63
C PRO A 489 11.67 -23.27 20.97
N ASP A 490 12.99 -23.07 21.02
CA ASP A 490 13.66 -22.36 22.10
C ASP A 490 13.15 -20.91 22.22
N ASN A 491 13.53 -20.23 23.31
CA ASN A 491 13.22 -18.81 23.50
C ASN A 491 13.91 -17.96 22.44
N GLN A 492 13.17 -17.61 21.40
CA GLN A 492 13.61 -16.81 20.26
C GLN A 492 12.54 -15.81 19.85
N LEU A 493 12.95 -14.80 19.09
CA LEU A 493 12.03 -13.85 18.47
C LEU A 493 11.25 -14.51 17.31
N CYS A 494 10.10 -13.98 17.04
CA CYS A 494 9.26 -14.25 15.86
C CYS A 494 8.49 -12.98 15.50
N THR A 495 7.71 -13.00 14.45
CA THR A 495 6.95 -11.82 14.00
C THR A 495 6.02 -11.21 15.05
N ASP A 496 5.73 -11.95 16.15
CA ASP A 496 4.91 -11.52 17.28
C ASP A 496 5.74 -10.95 18.46
N ASP A 497 7.02 -10.65 18.24
CA ASP A 497 7.98 -10.17 19.25
C ASP A 497 7.56 -8.84 19.91
N PHE A 498 6.77 -8.02 19.21
CA PHE A 498 6.16 -6.79 19.73
C PHE A 498 5.27 -7.03 20.96
N ALA A 499 4.75 -8.25 21.13
CA ALA A 499 4.00 -8.70 22.30
C ALA A 499 4.89 -9.42 23.34
N GLY A 500 6.18 -9.59 23.05
CA GLY A 500 7.18 -10.31 23.85
C GLY A 500 7.40 -11.74 23.34
N HIS A 501 8.61 -12.25 23.52
CA HIS A 501 9.03 -13.58 23.04
C HIS A 501 9.12 -14.60 24.20
N PHE A 502 9.09 -15.88 23.85
CA PHE A 502 9.15 -17.01 24.80
C PHE A 502 9.51 -18.32 24.08
N ALA A 503 9.97 -19.30 24.83
CA ALA A 503 10.12 -20.68 24.37
C ALA A 503 8.75 -21.38 24.27
N HIS A 504 8.72 -22.54 23.64
CA HIS A 504 7.56 -23.42 23.55
C HIS A 504 6.38 -22.81 22.76
N ASN A 505 6.65 -21.91 21.81
CA ASN A 505 5.63 -21.18 21.05
C ASN A 505 4.89 -22.10 20.07
N ALA A 506 3.62 -22.38 20.39
CA ALA A 506 2.80 -23.29 19.59
C ALA A 506 2.54 -22.79 18.14
N ASN A 507 2.38 -21.50 17.93
CA ASN A 507 2.17 -20.96 16.57
C ASN A 507 3.47 -20.90 15.73
N LEU A 508 4.61 -20.67 16.38
CA LEU A 508 5.93 -20.76 15.73
C LEU A 508 6.25 -22.21 15.32
N SER A 509 5.87 -23.19 16.16
CA SER A 509 5.96 -24.60 15.82
C SER A 509 5.12 -24.96 14.57
N ILE A 510 3.91 -24.42 14.44
CA ILE A 510 3.10 -24.61 13.21
C ILE A 510 3.84 -24.05 11.99
N LYS A 511 4.48 -22.89 12.09
CA LYS A 511 5.28 -22.33 10.99
C LYS A 511 6.39 -23.28 10.56
N ALA A 512 7.11 -23.86 11.50
CA ALA A 512 8.14 -24.85 11.22
C ALA A 512 7.57 -26.08 10.49
N ILE A 513 6.46 -26.63 10.99
CA ILE A 513 5.79 -27.78 10.38
C ILE A 513 5.33 -27.47 8.96
N MET A 514 4.76 -26.26 8.74
CA MET A 514 4.39 -25.81 7.40
C MET A 514 5.60 -25.61 6.48
N GLY A 515 6.72 -25.11 6.99
CA GLY A 515 7.99 -24.98 6.26
C GLY A 515 8.51 -26.36 5.79
N ILE A 516 8.50 -27.36 6.68
CA ILE A 516 8.92 -28.74 6.39
C ILE A 516 8.01 -29.36 5.30
N ALA A 517 6.68 -29.22 5.43
CA ALA A 517 5.74 -29.69 4.44
C ALA A 517 5.91 -28.97 3.09
N SER A 518 6.22 -27.68 3.12
CA SER A 518 6.47 -26.84 1.93
C SER A 518 7.72 -27.31 1.17
N TYR A 519 8.79 -27.67 1.88
CA TYR A 519 9.97 -28.25 1.26
C TYR A 519 9.64 -29.59 0.59
N GLY A 520 8.90 -30.47 1.28
CA GLY A 520 8.39 -31.73 0.71
C GLY A 520 7.52 -31.49 -0.53
N TYR A 521 6.69 -30.45 -0.54
CA TYR A 521 5.89 -30.08 -1.69
C TYR A 521 6.75 -29.66 -2.89
N CYS A 522 7.74 -28.81 -2.69
CA CYS A 522 8.68 -28.43 -3.74
C CYS A 522 9.48 -29.64 -4.25
N ALA A 523 9.94 -30.53 -3.36
CA ALA A 523 10.62 -31.78 -3.75
C ALA A 523 9.73 -32.64 -4.68
N ARG A 524 8.46 -32.81 -4.33
CA ARG A 524 7.50 -33.57 -5.15
C ARG A 524 7.33 -32.96 -6.54
N MET A 525 7.19 -31.63 -6.64
CA MET A 525 7.07 -30.94 -7.93
C MET A 525 8.34 -31.03 -8.76
N LEU A 526 9.51 -31.22 -8.13
CA LEU A 526 10.79 -31.44 -8.79
C LEU A 526 11.05 -32.93 -9.15
N GLY A 527 10.10 -33.83 -8.86
CA GLY A 527 10.23 -35.28 -9.11
C GLY A 527 11.09 -36.03 -8.10
N MET A 528 11.43 -35.41 -6.96
CA MET A 528 12.23 -36.00 -5.88
C MET A 528 11.32 -36.73 -4.88
N GLN A 529 10.69 -37.82 -5.30
CA GLN A 529 9.61 -38.48 -4.56
C GLN A 529 10.03 -38.96 -3.16
N GLU A 530 11.19 -39.60 -3.01
CA GLU A 530 11.67 -40.09 -1.72
C GLU A 530 11.87 -38.95 -0.71
N VAL A 531 12.43 -37.84 -1.16
CA VAL A 531 12.60 -36.61 -0.34
C VAL A 531 11.23 -36.07 0.07
N ALA A 532 10.31 -35.95 -0.89
CA ALA A 532 8.96 -35.49 -0.62
C ALA A 532 8.25 -36.33 0.43
N ASP A 533 8.25 -37.66 0.26
CA ASP A 533 7.58 -38.61 1.16
C ASP A 533 8.17 -38.53 2.58
N SER A 534 9.50 -38.43 2.70
CA SER A 534 10.21 -38.31 3.98
C SER A 534 9.81 -37.01 4.72
N TYR A 535 9.82 -35.86 4.03
CA TYR A 535 9.50 -34.59 4.68
C TYR A 535 8.00 -34.42 4.98
N PHE A 536 7.10 -34.95 4.13
CA PHE A 536 5.67 -35.01 4.48
C PHE A 536 5.39 -35.96 5.66
N ALA A 537 6.08 -37.09 5.75
CA ALA A 537 5.97 -37.99 6.90
C ALA A 537 6.43 -37.31 8.19
N LYS A 538 7.57 -36.58 8.13
CA LYS A 538 8.09 -35.82 9.27
C LYS A 538 7.16 -34.70 9.68
N ALA A 539 6.60 -33.94 8.75
CA ALA A 539 5.62 -32.89 9.06
C ALA A 539 4.37 -33.45 9.75
N ARG A 540 3.85 -34.61 9.29
CA ARG A 540 2.70 -35.28 9.94
C ARG A 540 3.03 -35.81 11.33
N GLU A 541 4.21 -36.40 11.52
CA GLU A 541 4.69 -36.80 12.86
C GLU A 541 4.68 -35.60 13.80
N MET A 542 5.34 -34.51 13.41
CA MET A 542 5.42 -33.28 14.22
C MET A 542 4.04 -32.67 14.48
N ALA A 543 3.13 -32.67 13.51
CA ALA A 543 1.75 -32.18 13.67
C ALA A 543 0.97 -33.03 14.69
N GLY A 544 1.13 -34.36 14.68
CA GLY A 544 0.55 -35.25 15.68
C GLY A 544 1.04 -34.95 17.10
N GLU A 545 2.35 -34.71 17.24
CA GLU A 545 2.97 -34.31 18.52
C GLU A 545 2.46 -32.93 18.94
N TRP A 546 2.42 -31.96 18.02
CA TRP A 546 1.90 -30.62 18.27
C TRP A 546 0.47 -30.65 18.81
N VAL A 547 -0.42 -31.42 18.19
CA VAL A 547 -1.82 -31.56 18.65
C VAL A 547 -1.87 -32.06 20.10
N ARG A 548 -1.02 -33.02 20.45
CA ARG A 548 -0.98 -33.57 21.80
C ARG A 548 -0.40 -32.58 22.82
N MET A 549 0.66 -31.84 22.45
CA MET A 549 1.34 -30.87 23.31
C MET A 549 0.53 -29.60 23.54
N ALA A 550 -0.17 -29.11 22.50
CA ALA A 550 -0.89 -27.85 22.55
C ALA A 550 -2.34 -27.99 23.03
N ASP A 551 -2.93 -29.18 23.10
CA ASP A 551 -4.35 -29.37 23.45
C ASP A 551 -4.67 -28.85 24.87
N ASP A 552 -5.74 -28.04 24.94
CA ASP A 552 -6.26 -27.47 26.20
C ASP A 552 -7.80 -27.53 26.25
N GLY A 553 -8.36 -28.59 25.69
CA GLY A 553 -9.79 -28.87 25.68
C GLY A 553 -10.52 -28.17 24.54
N ASP A 554 -11.05 -26.97 24.73
CA ASP A 554 -11.82 -26.22 23.74
C ASP A 554 -10.97 -25.34 22.83
N HIS A 555 -9.64 -25.28 23.03
CA HIS A 555 -8.67 -24.50 22.24
C HIS A 555 -7.27 -25.14 22.29
N TYR A 556 -6.29 -24.48 21.64
CA TYR A 556 -4.88 -24.83 21.72
C TYR A 556 -4.06 -23.72 22.37
N ARG A 557 -3.09 -24.13 23.21
CA ARG A 557 -2.27 -23.25 24.03
C ARG A 557 -1.45 -22.23 23.23
N LEU A 558 -1.06 -21.14 23.88
CA LEU A 558 -0.04 -20.19 23.40
C LEU A 558 1.35 -20.84 23.42
N THR A 559 1.70 -21.47 24.55
CA THR A 559 2.93 -22.23 24.74
C THR A 559 2.61 -23.63 25.28
N PHE A 560 3.40 -24.62 24.87
CA PHE A 560 3.14 -26.03 25.23
C PHE A 560 3.12 -26.30 26.73
N ASP A 561 3.92 -25.54 27.49
CA ASP A 561 4.11 -25.72 28.95
C ASP A 561 3.05 -25.03 29.81
N LYS A 562 2.15 -24.20 29.22
CA LYS A 562 1.25 -23.34 30.00
C LYS A 562 -0.22 -23.47 29.60
N SER A 563 -0.96 -24.27 30.38
CA SER A 563 -2.42 -24.42 30.28
C SER A 563 -3.17 -23.09 30.56
N GLY A 564 -4.35 -22.93 30.02
CA GLY A 564 -5.21 -21.73 30.15
C GLY A 564 -4.74 -20.55 29.30
N THR A 565 -3.76 -20.73 28.41
CA THR A 565 -3.28 -19.72 27.47
C THR A 565 -3.71 -20.07 26.05
N TRP A 566 -3.86 -19.06 25.19
CA TRP A 566 -4.23 -19.25 23.79
C TRP A 566 -3.60 -18.17 22.89
N SER A 567 -3.51 -18.45 21.60
CA SER A 567 -3.07 -17.48 20.57
C SER A 567 -3.75 -17.74 19.24
N GLN A 568 -3.74 -16.77 18.35
CA GLN A 568 -4.09 -16.99 16.95
C GLN A 568 -3.13 -18.00 16.31
N LYS A 569 -3.66 -19.00 15.62
CA LYS A 569 -2.89 -20.03 14.91
C LYS A 569 -2.87 -19.75 13.40
N TYR A 570 -2.61 -18.49 13.03
CA TYR A 570 -2.71 -18.01 11.66
C TYR A 570 -1.82 -18.76 10.67
N ASN A 571 -0.72 -19.34 11.10
CA ASN A 571 0.17 -20.12 10.21
C ASN A 571 -0.48 -21.40 9.65
N LEU A 572 -1.57 -21.91 10.28
CA LEU A 572 -2.34 -23.04 9.75
C LEU A 572 -2.97 -22.75 8.36
N VAL A 573 -3.13 -21.48 8.00
CA VAL A 573 -3.78 -21.09 6.74
C VAL A 573 -3.10 -21.70 5.52
N TRP A 574 -1.79 -21.92 5.56
CA TRP A 574 -1.04 -22.50 4.46
C TRP A 574 -1.31 -23.98 4.25
N ASP A 575 -1.63 -24.74 5.31
CA ASP A 575 -2.09 -26.12 5.17
C ASP A 575 -3.39 -26.18 4.34
N LYS A 576 -4.32 -25.26 4.63
CA LYS A 576 -5.59 -25.13 3.90
C LYS A 576 -5.36 -24.70 2.45
N LEU A 577 -4.60 -23.62 2.21
CA LEU A 577 -4.39 -23.06 0.88
C LEU A 577 -3.64 -24.00 -0.04
N LEU A 578 -2.52 -24.56 0.43
CA LEU A 578 -1.67 -25.45 -0.36
C LEU A 578 -2.22 -26.89 -0.40
N GLY A 579 -3.15 -27.22 0.50
CA GLY A 579 -3.84 -28.50 0.55
C GLY A 579 -2.92 -29.65 0.94
N PHE A 580 -2.04 -29.44 1.90
CA PHE A 580 -1.11 -30.46 2.38
C PHE A 580 -1.80 -31.54 3.20
N GLY A 581 -2.82 -31.18 3.99
CA GLY A 581 -3.53 -32.11 4.89
C GLY A 581 -2.60 -32.65 5.98
N ILE A 582 -1.80 -31.78 6.57
CA ILE A 582 -0.85 -32.10 7.65
C ILE A 582 -1.57 -32.10 9.00
N PHE A 583 -2.36 -31.07 9.27
CA PHE A 583 -3.17 -30.99 10.48
C PHE A 583 -4.58 -31.55 10.25
N PRO A 584 -5.18 -32.22 11.24
CA PRO A 584 -6.61 -32.57 11.19
C PRO A 584 -7.48 -31.31 11.06
N GLU A 585 -8.51 -31.33 10.22
CA GLU A 585 -9.46 -30.22 10.05
C GLU A 585 -10.11 -29.75 11.35
N SER A 586 -10.23 -30.66 12.32
CA SER A 586 -10.76 -30.38 13.65
C SER A 586 -9.94 -29.32 14.41
N VAL A 587 -8.64 -29.17 14.09
CA VAL A 587 -7.78 -28.15 14.70
C VAL A 587 -8.26 -26.75 14.34
N ALA A 588 -8.42 -26.48 13.06
CA ALA A 588 -8.93 -25.18 12.59
C ALA A 588 -10.36 -24.90 13.08
N ARG A 589 -11.24 -25.91 13.04
CA ARG A 589 -12.64 -25.76 13.53
C ARG A 589 -12.68 -25.42 15.01
N LYS A 590 -11.88 -26.08 15.84
CA LYS A 590 -11.76 -25.81 17.28
C LYS A 590 -11.33 -24.36 17.52
N GLU A 591 -10.29 -23.92 16.85
CA GLU A 591 -9.77 -22.55 16.98
C GLU A 591 -10.77 -21.50 16.53
N ILE A 592 -11.42 -21.67 15.38
CA ILE A 592 -12.45 -20.72 14.89
C ILE A 592 -13.62 -20.62 15.88
N ALA A 593 -14.11 -21.74 16.40
CA ALA A 593 -15.17 -21.72 17.42
C ALA A 593 -14.75 -20.93 18.66
N TYR A 594 -13.51 -21.14 19.11
CA TYR A 594 -12.95 -20.42 20.26
C TYR A 594 -12.76 -18.92 19.99
N TYR A 595 -12.21 -18.56 18.82
CA TYR A 595 -11.96 -17.17 18.45
C TYR A 595 -13.23 -16.31 18.39
N LEU A 596 -14.33 -16.85 17.88
CA LEU A 596 -15.64 -16.18 17.84
C LEU A 596 -16.14 -15.77 19.23
N HIS A 597 -15.73 -16.50 20.29
CA HIS A 597 -16.06 -16.17 21.69
C HIS A 597 -15.04 -15.22 22.34
N LYS A 598 -13.83 -15.08 21.76
CA LYS A 598 -12.73 -14.29 22.36
C LYS A 598 -12.54 -12.91 21.75
N GLN A 599 -13.15 -12.67 20.60
CA GLN A 599 -12.98 -11.37 19.92
C GLN A 599 -13.65 -10.23 20.69
N ASN A 600 -13.03 -9.07 20.60
CA ASN A 600 -13.53 -7.81 21.13
C ASN A 600 -14.20 -6.97 20.03
N ARG A 601 -14.66 -5.76 20.37
CA ARG A 601 -15.31 -4.83 19.43
C ARG A 601 -14.46 -4.55 18.17
N TYR A 602 -13.13 -4.50 18.29
CA TYR A 602 -12.21 -4.13 17.22
C TYR A 602 -11.34 -5.30 16.74
N GLY A 603 -11.61 -6.51 17.17
CA GLY A 603 -10.97 -7.70 16.63
C GLY A 603 -10.60 -8.74 17.69
N LEU A 604 -10.07 -9.84 17.17
CA LEU A 604 -9.54 -10.92 17.98
C LEU A 604 -8.18 -10.50 18.55
N PRO A 605 -7.95 -10.56 19.88
CA PRO A 605 -6.59 -10.40 20.40
C PRO A 605 -5.61 -11.39 19.78
N LEU A 606 -4.32 -11.02 19.69
CA LEU A 606 -3.28 -11.92 19.19
C LEU A 606 -3.20 -13.19 20.04
N ASP A 607 -3.28 -13.00 21.36
CA ASP A 607 -3.18 -14.06 22.35
C ASP A 607 -3.72 -13.64 23.73
N SER A 608 -3.63 -14.54 24.70
CA SER A 608 -4.13 -14.36 26.05
C SER A 608 -3.35 -13.34 26.92
N ARG A 609 -2.23 -12.79 26.45
CA ARG A 609 -1.37 -11.91 27.25
C ARG A 609 -1.91 -10.47 27.35
N ARG A 610 -2.46 -9.93 26.23
CA ARG A 610 -2.88 -8.53 26.12
C ARG A 610 -4.03 -8.36 25.13
N GLN A 611 -4.71 -7.22 25.21
CA GLN A 611 -5.73 -6.82 24.22
C GLN A 611 -5.11 -6.19 22.96
N TRP A 612 -3.93 -6.67 22.57
CA TRP A 612 -3.27 -6.26 21.33
C TRP A 612 -3.56 -7.24 20.21
N THR A 613 -3.61 -6.72 18.99
CA THR A 613 -3.82 -7.55 17.81
C THR A 613 -3.10 -7.00 16.60
N LYS A 614 -3.04 -7.81 15.54
CA LYS A 614 -2.62 -7.40 14.20
C LYS A 614 -3.72 -7.72 13.19
N SER A 615 -4.04 -6.74 12.36
CA SER A 615 -5.13 -6.86 11.38
C SER A 615 -4.90 -7.94 10.32
N ASP A 616 -3.67 -8.09 9.86
CA ASP A 616 -3.26 -9.12 8.91
C ASP A 616 -3.48 -10.52 9.48
N TRP A 617 -3.04 -10.78 10.73
CA TRP A 617 -3.22 -12.07 11.39
C TRP A 617 -4.68 -12.41 11.70
N ILE A 618 -5.53 -11.39 11.94
CA ILE A 618 -6.98 -11.63 12.07
C ILE A 618 -7.54 -12.14 10.74
N VAL A 619 -7.20 -11.52 9.60
CA VAL A 619 -7.69 -11.96 8.29
C VAL A 619 -7.17 -13.36 7.94
N TRP A 620 -5.91 -13.69 8.27
CA TRP A 620 -5.36 -15.03 8.08
C TRP A 620 -6.07 -16.06 8.95
N SER A 621 -6.26 -15.76 10.24
CA SER A 621 -7.00 -16.64 11.17
C SER A 621 -8.46 -16.81 10.72
N ALA A 622 -9.12 -15.74 10.29
CA ALA A 622 -10.49 -15.80 9.76
C ALA A 622 -10.60 -16.69 8.50
N THR A 623 -9.54 -16.72 7.66
CA THR A 623 -9.51 -17.56 6.45
C THR A 623 -9.49 -19.06 6.78
N LEU A 624 -9.20 -19.45 8.02
CA LEU A 624 -9.36 -20.84 8.49
C LEU A 624 -10.84 -21.28 8.58
N ALA A 625 -11.78 -20.34 8.65
CA ALA A 625 -13.19 -20.65 8.74
C ALA A 625 -13.68 -21.43 7.50
N ASP A 626 -14.57 -22.40 7.72
CA ASP A 626 -15.21 -23.20 6.67
C ASP A 626 -16.37 -22.46 6.00
N ASP A 627 -16.93 -21.44 6.68
CA ASP A 627 -18.09 -20.70 6.22
C ASP A 627 -17.86 -19.19 6.21
N ARG A 628 -18.54 -18.52 5.29
CA ARG A 628 -18.45 -17.07 5.09
C ARG A 628 -18.90 -16.26 6.31
N LYS A 629 -19.90 -16.70 7.04
CA LYS A 629 -20.45 -15.98 8.20
C LYS A 629 -19.41 -15.87 9.31
N SER A 630 -18.69 -16.95 9.59
CA SER A 630 -17.60 -16.97 10.56
C SER A 630 -16.42 -16.09 10.12
N PHE A 631 -16.09 -16.12 8.82
CA PHE A 631 -15.08 -15.21 8.26
C PHE A 631 -15.47 -13.73 8.44
N GLU A 632 -16.69 -13.36 8.00
CA GLU A 632 -17.17 -11.97 8.12
C GLU A 632 -17.24 -11.52 9.59
N ALA A 633 -17.67 -12.39 10.49
CA ALA A 633 -17.75 -12.09 11.93
C ALA A 633 -16.37 -11.78 12.55
N LEU A 634 -15.30 -12.41 12.07
CA LEU A 634 -13.94 -12.16 12.54
C LEU A 634 -13.31 -10.91 11.87
N VAL A 635 -13.68 -10.58 10.63
CA VAL A 635 -13.09 -9.46 9.87
C VAL A 635 -13.83 -8.14 10.09
N GLU A 636 -15.13 -8.16 10.32
CA GLU A 636 -15.92 -6.94 10.57
C GLU A 636 -15.34 -6.05 11.68
N PRO A 637 -14.86 -6.58 12.82
CA PRO A 637 -14.20 -5.76 13.84
C PRO A 637 -12.96 -5.00 13.35
N VAL A 638 -12.20 -5.56 12.39
CA VAL A 638 -11.07 -4.84 11.76
C VAL A 638 -11.57 -3.61 11.00
N TRP A 639 -12.67 -3.76 10.25
CA TRP A 639 -13.33 -2.66 9.58
C TRP A 639 -13.80 -1.59 10.59
N ASN A 640 -14.42 -2.02 11.69
CA ASN A 640 -14.87 -1.11 12.76
C ASN A 640 -13.70 -0.32 13.33
N PHE A 641 -12.54 -0.97 13.57
CA PHE A 641 -11.33 -0.28 14.01
C PHE A 641 -10.87 0.78 12.99
N MET A 642 -10.74 0.42 11.73
CA MET A 642 -10.28 1.37 10.70
C MET A 642 -11.24 2.56 10.54
N ASN A 643 -12.54 2.31 10.68
CA ASN A 643 -13.60 3.33 10.57
C ASN A 643 -13.67 4.27 11.78
N GLU A 644 -13.40 3.75 13.00
CA GLU A 644 -13.63 4.45 14.26
C GLU A 644 -12.35 4.97 14.93
N THR A 645 -11.16 4.58 14.46
CA THR A 645 -9.91 4.98 15.10
C THR A 645 -9.80 6.51 15.24
N VAL A 646 -9.43 6.95 16.43
CA VAL A 646 -9.31 8.39 16.75
C VAL A 646 -7.97 8.96 16.31
N LEU A 647 -6.94 8.14 16.24
CA LEU A 647 -5.62 8.51 15.75
C LEU A 647 -5.57 8.32 14.24
N ARG A 648 -5.47 9.43 13.52
CA ARG A 648 -5.56 9.51 12.07
C ARG A 648 -4.16 9.35 11.46
N VAL A 649 -3.85 8.11 11.07
CA VAL A 649 -2.59 7.70 10.42
C VAL A 649 -2.90 6.70 9.31
N PRO A 650 -1.99 6.47 8.34
CA PRO A 650 -2.13 5.33 7.42
C PRO A 650 -2.39 4.05 8.18
N MET A 651 -3.09 3.08 7.58
CA MET A 651 -3.57 1.89 8.28
C MET A 651 -2.53 1.33 9.25
N SER A 652 -2.95 1.20 10.52
CA SER A 652 -2.17 0.50 11.54
C SER A 652 -2.50 -0.97 11.52
N ASP A 653 -1.49 -1.82 11.46
CA ASP A 653 -1.65 -3.26 11.63
C ASP A 653 -1.64 -3.67 13.11
N TRP A 654 -0.96 -2.93 13.99
CA TRP A 654 -0.90 -3.19 15.43
C TRP A 654 -1.75 -2.19 16.23
N TYR A 655 -2.80 -2.69 16.88
CA TYR A 655 -3.74 -1.87 17.61
C TYR A 655 -4.38 -2.64 18.79
N LYS A 656 -5.18 -1.93 19.60
CA LYS A 656 -5.93 -2.52 20.70
C LYS A 656 -7.27 -3.04 20.22
N SER A 657 -7.58 -4.29 20.53
CA SER A 657 -8.82 -4.96 20.11
C SER A 657 -10.08 -4.50 20.87
N ASP A 658 -9.90 -3.88 22.03
CA ASP A 658 -10.99 -3.43 22.92
C ASP A 658 -11.33 -1.94 22.79
N VAL A 659 -10.40 -1.10 22.34
CA VAL A 659 -10.58 0.34 22.14
C VAL A 659 -10.02 0.79 20.79
N PRO A 660 -10.54 1.89 20.16
CA PRO A 660 -10.14 2.30 18.82
C PRO A 660 -8.81 3.07 18.82
N ALA A 661 -7.75 2.42 19.32
CA ALA A 661 -6.42 3.03 19.44
C ALA A 661 -5.34 2.16 18.83
N HIS A 662 -4.61 2.72 17.84
CA HIS A 662 -3.40 2.07 17.33
C HIS A 662 -2.27 2.15 18.37
N VAL A 663 -1.27 1.27 18.25
CA VAL A 663 -0.13 1.27 19.17
C VAL A 663 1.05 2.02 18.56
N ILE A 664 1.77 1.43 17.62
CA ILE A 664 2.94 2.08 16.98
C ILE A 664 2.92 1.85 15.47
N PHE A 665 2.79 0.59 15.03
CA PHE A 665 2.93 0.21 13.63
C PHE A 665 1.88 0.89 12.75
N LYS A 666 2.32 1.43 11.61
CA LYS A 666 1.48 2.07 10.60
C LYS A 666 2.18 2.06 9.25
N ALA A 667 1.43 2.21 8.18
CA ALA A 667 1.95 2.31 6.82
C ALA A 667 2.85 1.14 6.40
N ARG A 668 2.67 -0.04 7.01
CA ARG A 668 3.48 -1.23 6.74
C ARG A 668 2.92 -2.02 5.55
N ALA A 669 3.79 -2.80 4.91
CA ALA A 669 3.45 -3.68 3.79
C ALA A 669 2.50 -4.82 4.18
N VAL A 670 2.49 -5.22 5.44
CA VAL A 670 1.81 -6.41 5.96
C VAL A 670 0.31 -6.47 5.67
N VAL A 671 -0.34 -5.32 5.41
CA VAL A 671 -1.75 -5.27 4.99
C VAL A 671 -2.00 -5.92 3.62
N GLY A 672 -0.95 -6.20 2.84
CA GLY A 672 -1.01 -7.09 1.67
C GLY A 672 -1.49 -8.50 2.01
N GLY A 673 -1.37 -8.88 3.28
CA GLY A 673 -1.90 -10.14 3.83
C GLY A 673 -3.41 -10.29 3.76
N TYR A 674 -4.15 -9.21 3.57
CA TYR A 674 -5.60 -9.31 3.39
C TYR A 674 -5.98 -10.11 2.14
N TRP A 675 -5.10 -10.19 1.13
CA TRP A 675 -5.31 -11.00 -0.07
C TRP A 675 -5.29 -12.51 0.17
N ILE A 676 -4.96 -12.98 1.37
CA ILE A 676 -4.96 -14.42 1.70
C ILE A 676 -6.32 -15.08 1.42
N LYS A 677 -7.42 -14.37 1.68
CA LYS A 677 -8.77 -14.87 1.42
C LYS A 677 -9.08 -14.98 -0.07
N MET A 678 -8.68 -13.98 -0.87
CA MET A 678 -8.82 -14.05 -2.32
C MET A 678 -7.91 -15.11 -2.92
N LEU A 679 -6.71 -15.29 -2.36
CA LEU A 679 -5.78 -16.34 -2.76
C LEU A 679 -6.34 -17.75 -2.50
N GLU A 680 -7.04 -17.95 -1.38
CA GLU A 680 -7.80 -19.19 -1.11
C GLU A 680 -8.80 -19.48 -2.22
N GLY A 681 -9.61 -18.49 -2.62
CA GLY A 681 -10.57 -18.61 -3.72
C GLY A 681 -9.89 -18.99 -5.04
N LYS A 682 -8.79 -18.32 -5.39
CA LYS A 682 -7.98 -18.58 -6.59
C LYS A 682 -7.43 -20.01 -6.62
N TYR A 683 -6.88 -20.48 -5.50
CA TYR A 683 -6.32 -21.85 -5.42
C TYR A 683 -7.41 -22.92 -5.43
N THR A 684 -8.57 -22.67 -4.85
CA THR A 684 -9.72 -23.57 -4.88
C THR A 684 -10.26 -23.74 -6.30
N ALA A 685 -10.40 -22.64 -7.04
CA ALA A 685 -10.82 -22.66 -8.44
C ALA A 685 -9.84 -23.47 -9.31
N LYS A 686 -8.54 -23.23 -9.16
CA LYS A 686 -7.48 -23.98 -9.90
C LYS A 686 -7.51 -25.49 -9.59
N LYS A 687 -7.77 -25.89 -8.33
CA LYS A 687 -7.91 -27.31 -7.97
C LYS A 687 -9.15 -27.96 -8.62
N GLN A 688 -10.26 -27.24 -8.74
CA GLN A 688 -11.47 -27.73 -9.40
C GLN A 688 -11.26 -27.92 -10.90
N GLU A 689 -10.63 -26.94 -11.58
CA GLU A 689 -10.29 -27.06 -13.01
C GLU A 689 -9.39 -28.25 -13.31
N ASN A 690 -8.37 -28.50 -12.46
CA ASN A 690 -7.48 -29.65 -12.62
C ASN A 690 -8.15 -31.02 -12.34
N ARG A 691 -9.29 -31.05 -11.65
CA ARG A 691 -10.09 -32.29 -11.45
C ARG A 691 -11.03 -32.60 -12.60
N ILE A 692 -11.36 -31.57 -13.39
CA ILE A 692 -12.27 -31.70 -14.56
C ILE A 692 -11.48 -32.09 -15.83
N ARG A 693 -10.19 -31.79 -15.88
CA ARG A 693 -9.25 -32.23 -16.92
C ARG A 693 -8.69 -33.64 -16.62
#